data_e36e1cf85b1c66fc32aa5ebd0ec4c764
#
_entry.id   e36e1cf85b1c66fc32aa5ebd0ec4c764
#
_cell.length_a   1.000
_cell.length_b   1.000
_cell.length_c   1.000
_cell.angle_alpha   90.00
_cell.angle_beta   90.00
_cell.angle_gamma   90.00
#
_symmetry.space_group_name_H-M   'P 1'
#
loop_
_entity.id
_entity.type
_entity.pdbx_description
1 polymer ?
#
loop_
_entity_poly.entity_id
_entity_poly.type
_entity_poly.pdbx_seq_one_letter_code
_entity_poly.pdbx_strand_id
1 'polypeptide(L)'
;MKRSLAANPQCSVQVILRWIAIVVWSALGXXEKPAXAAXVDPVTMAQSVTIHRDDWGVPHIXGTTDXSXAFGMAYAQCEDYFWQLEDTYIQSLGRYAEIHGESGLNNDLLHRTFEIDRRSREDYANLKPPIKKICDAYVAGINYFLQKNPEVKPRLIERFEPWHVVAYDRFIMLSFVYGKSHAPRPNAERQERLEDAVIGSNQWAIGPEKTRDGHAMLFVNPHQPFYGPGQFYEAHVKNQEGINFSGACFFGSPFPSLGHNEYLGWAYTVNEPDIADVYRETFDLEGQPLMYRYADGYRKATQWQDSIEVKTDEGMETRQFTFLKTHHGPCVAVEDDQHRLAVKIAALFGGTRIEQGLRMIKAKNLEEWLEANRLQLLPMFNAAYADREGNIFYLYNGTIPIREPGFDWRRPVDGSDPRTEWKGIHPLEDLPQVLNPPTGYVQNCNSTPFTTTDDGNPFERDXPSYMVEEKHDDKRRAKISRKLLREAQQVTFEDWQRLALDTTLYWPLNELPKFKXAHQRLALXQPEFAXRVRPYLEHLLAWDCRSTLDCTRTTLCVAWYGQMYGQLRPSESLAPQFVNNPKRKFEALIVAAESLEKLHGDWRVPWGKVNRMQRVPRAGGLEAAAALFRDQLPSLPCXGVEGPLGVAFNVYYTPSAPFRKQRFGVAGNSYAAVYEFSDRIKSKSLLQYGNSGDPNSPHYFDQAKLYSEERFKDAYFYDDDVEAHTVKSYHPGEE
;
A
#
# COMPACT_ATOMS: atom_id res chain seq x y z
N MET A 1 0.55 38.78 -73.78
CA MET A 1 -0.90 38.61 -74.02
C MET A 1 -1.51 38.04 -72.73
N LYS A 2 -2.20 38.91 -72.03
CA LYS A 2 -2.90 38.56 -70.78
C LYS A 2 -4.29 38.03 -71.12
N ARG A 3 -4.63 36.86 -70.69
CA ARG A 3 -6.03 36.43 -70.66
C ARG A 3 -6.38 36.14 -69.19
N SER A 4 -7.21 36.99 -68.68
CA SER A 4 -7.80 36.82 -67.35
C SER A 4 -8.96 35.82 -67.47
N LEU A 5 -8.97 34.84 -66.68
CA LEU A 5 -10.13 33.97 -66.51
C LEU A 5 -10.86 34.47 -65.26
N ALA A 6 -11.98 35.08 -65.50
CA ALA A 6 -12.89 35.50 -64.44
C ALA A 6 -13.63 34.25 -63.96
N ALA A 7 -13.39 33.88 -62.73
CA ALA A 7 -14.10 32.77 -62.11
C ALA A 7 -15.53 33.24 -61.76
N ASN A 8 -16.46 32.39 -62.10
CA ASN A 8 -17.90 32.65 -61.89
C ASN A 8 -18.20 32.55 -60.42
N PRO A 9 -18.65 33.60 -59.71
CA PRO A 9 -18.80 33.57 -58.26
C PRO A 9 -19.90 32.59 -57.75
N GLN A 10 -20.78 32.16 -58.67
CA GLN A 10 -21.88 31.28 -58.23
C GLN A 10 -21.45 29.81 -58.00
N CYS A 11 -20.36 29.40 -58.63
CA CYS A 11 -19.87 28.02 -58.45
C CYS A 11 -19.11 27.81 -57.14
N SER A 12 -18.45 28.89 -56.65
CA SER A 12 -17.65 28.76 -55.44
C SER A 12 -18.51 28.75 -54.19
N VAL A 13 -19.66 29.38 -54.19
CA VAL A 13 -20.53 29.45 -53.02
C VAL A 13 -21.24 28.12 -52.78
N GLN A 14 -21.64 27.41 -53.86
CA GLN A 14 -22.29 26.11 -53.68
C GLN A 14 -21.34 25.00 -53.21
N VAL A 15 -20.08 25.05 -53.64
CA VAL A 15 -19.07 24.08 -53.21
C VAL A 15 -18.70 24.32 -51.74
N ILE A 16 -18.56 25.58 -51.34
CA ILE A 16 -18.25 25.92 -49.95
C ILE A 16 -19.42 25.57 -49.04
N LEU A 17 -20.65 25.81 -49.49
CA LEU A 17 -21.82 25.44 -48.68
C LEU A 17 -21.97 23.91 -48.54
N ARG A 18 -21.59 23.15 -49.59
CA ARG A 18 -21.63 21.69 -49.48
C ARG A 18 -20.55 21.16 -48.50
N TRP A 19 -19.36 21.74 -48.54
CA TRP A 19 -18.29 21.35 -47.62
C TRP A 19 -18.63 21.75 -46.17
N ILE A 20 -19.22 22.94 -46.00
CA ILE A 20 -19.65 23.38 -44.66
C ILE A 20 -20.78 22.48 -44.15
N ALA A 21 -21.71 22.09 -45.03
CA ALA A 21 -22.79 21.19 -44.61
C ALA A 21 -22.26 19.79 -44.26
N ILE A 22 -21.27 19.29 -44.99
CA ILE A 22 -20.66 18.00 -44.71
C ILE A 22 -19.85 18.05 -43.40
N VAL A 23 -19.10 19.15 -43.18
CA VAL A 23 -18.33 19.33 -41.96
C VAL A 23 -19.27 19.52 -40.76
N VAL A 24 -20.35 20.27 -40.91
CA VAL A 24 -21.32 20.46 -39.84
C VAL A 24 -22.09 19.18 -39.59
N TRP A 25 -22.38 18.37 -40.64
CA TRP A 25 -23.09 17.10 -40.47
C TRP A 25 -22.16 16.05 -39.85
N SER A 26 -20.88 16.02 -40.17
CA SER A 26 -19.92 15.11 -39.53
C SER A 26 -19.62 15.58 -38.11
N ALA A 27 -19.64 16.89 -37.86
CA ALA A 27 -19.48 17.41 -36.50
C ALA A 27 -20.73 17.15 -35.65
N LEU A 28 -21.90 17.15 -36.27
CA LEU A 28 -23.16 16.82 -35.59
C LEU A 28 -23.41 15.31 -35.50
N GLY A 29 -22.88 14.57 -36.46
CA GLY A 29 -22.95 13.09 -36.47
C GLY A 29 -21.94 12.37 -35.55
N UNK A 30 -21.19 12.96 -35.12
CA UNK A 30 -20.25 12.61 -34.40
C UNK A 30 -20.35 12.84 -33.09
N UNK A 31 -20.96 13.15 -32.85
CA UNK A 31 -21.17 13.23 -31.92
C UNK A 31 -21.77 12.31 -31.60
N GLU A 32 -21.41 11.38 -31.62
CA GLU A 32 -21.87 10.34 -30.79
C GLU A 32 -21.89 10.89 -29.38
N LYS A 33 -23.04 10.98 -28.85
CA LYS A 33 -23.15 11.16 -27.41
C LYS A 33 -22.21 10.13 -26.82
N PRO A 34 -21.26 10.54 -25.97
CA PRO A 34 -20.50 9.52 -25.27
C PRO A 34 -21.52 8.55 -24.71
N ALA A 35 -21.31 7.26 -25.00
CA ALA A 35 -22.25 6.26 -24.58
C ALA A 35 -22.51 6.49 -23.10
N UNK A 36 -23.45 7.01 -22.80
CA UNK A 36 -23.74 7.32 -21.61
C UNK A 36 -23.45 6.18 -20.95
N ALA A 37 -22.83 6.38 -20.03
CA ALA A 37 -22.67 5.36 -19.04
C ALA A 37 -24.09 4.90 -18.71
N ALA A 38 -24.40 3.69 -18.99
CA ALA A 38 -25.75 3.20 -18.74
C ALA A 38 -26.15 3.63 -17.33
N UNK A 39 -26.80 4.47 -17.17
CA UNK A 39 -27.04 4.97 -16.13
C UNK A 39 -27.42 4.00 -15.29
N VAL A 40 -26.84 3.97 -14.42
CA VAL A 40 -27.19 3.17 -13.27
C VAL A 40 -28.36 3.84 -12.58
N ASP A 41 -29.47 3.14 -12.48
CA ASP A 41 -30.59 3.65 -11.68
C ASP A 41 -30.23 3.43 -10.21
N PRO A 42 -29.87 4.47 -9.45
CA PRO A 42 -29.40 4.27 -8.10
C PRO A 42 -30.46 3.73 -7.16
N VAL A 43 -31.73 4.08 -7.37
CA VAL A 43 -32.80 3.59 -6.50
C VAL A 43 -32.96 2.08 -6.65
N THR A 44 -33.00 1.59 -7.89
CA THR A 44 -33.10 0.17 -8.17
C THR A 44 -31.87 -0.57 -7.64
N MET A 45 -30.68 -0.01 -7.85
CA MET A 45 -29.45 -0.63 -7.38
C MET A 45 -29.44 -0.71 -5.84
N ALA A 46 -29.85 0.37 -5.17
CA ALA A 46 -29.90 0.41 -3.71
C ALA A 46 -30.82 -0.67 -3.15
N GLN A 47 -31.96 -0.91 -3.81
CA GLN A 47 -32.87 -1.94 -3.37
C GLN A 47 -32.35 -3.35 -3.59
N SER A 48 -31.33 -3.51 -4.45
CA SER A 48 -30.74 -4.81 -4.76
C SER A 48 -29.66 -5.22 -3.79
N VAL A 49 -29.34 -4.38 -2.80
CA VAL A 49 -28.26 -4.65 -1.85
C VAL A 49 -28.75 -4.30 -0.44
N THR A 50 -28.38 -5.15 0.53
CA THR A 50 -28.64 -4.90 1.95
C THR A 50 -27.30 -4.79 2.68
N ILE A 51 -27.16 -3.78 3.52
CA ILE A 51 -25.99 -3.60 4.37
C ILE A 51 -26.39 -4.01 5.78
N HIS A 52 -25.68 -5.04 6.31
CA HIS A 52 -25.82 -5.48 7.69
C HIS A 52 -24.60 -5.02 8.47
N ARG A 53 -24.79 -4.12 9.42
CA ARG A 53 -23.71 -3.66 10.27
C ARG A 53 -23.62 -4.54 11.51
N ASP A 54 -22.42 -5.06 11.79
CA ASP A 54 -22.25 -5.91 12.97
C ASP A 54 -21.87 -5.07 14.19
N ASP A 55 -21.58 -5.73 15.30
CA ASP A 55 -21.30 -5.06 16.57
C ASP A 55 -19.96 -4.31 16.58
N TRP A 56 -19.14 -4.46 15.54
CA TRP A 56 -17.91 -3.67 15.33
C TRP A 56 -18.04 -2.63 14.22
N GLY A 57 -19.26 -2.48 13.70
CA GLY A 57 -19.54 -1.56 12.61
C GLY A 57 -19.10 -2.06 11.24
N VAL A 58 -18.61 -3.28 11.14
CA VAL A 58 -18.16 -3.83 9.85
C VAL A 58 -19.40 -4.10 8.98
N PRO A 59 -19.41 -3.61 7.74
CA PRO A 59 -20.56 -3.86 6.87
C PRO A 59 -20.45 -5.25 6.22
N HIS A 60 -21.56 -6.00 6.28
CA HIS A 60 -21.77 -7.24 5.55
C HIS A 60 -22.74 -6.91 4.44
N ILE A 61 -22.26 -6.89 3.24
CA ILE A 61 -22.98 -6.33 2.09
C ILE A 61 -23.46 -7.45 1.19
N UNK A 62 -24.55 -7.77 1.17
CA UNK A 62 -25.13 -8.71 0.52
C UNK A 62 -25.80 -8.17 -0.61
N GLY A 63 -25.62 -8.56 -1.72
CA GLY A 63 -26.20 -8.11 -2.99
C GLY A 63 -26.58 -9.22 -3.93
N THR A 64 -27.27 -8.85 -5.02
CA THR A 64 -27.65 -9.87 -6.02
C THR A 64 -26.54 -10.06 -7.07
N THR A 65 -25.83 -8.98 -7.45
CA THR A 65 -24.86 -9.01 -8.54
C THR A 65 -23.55 -8.40 -8.06
N ASP A 66 -22.53 -8.56 -8.88
CA ASP A 66 -21.25 -7.85 -8.66
C ASP A 66 -21.47 -6.34 -8.60
N UNK A 67 -22.14 -6.01 -9.30
CA UNK A 67 -22.46 -4.71 -9.36
C UNK A 67 -23.05 -4.22 -8.17
N SER A 68 -24.07 -4.85 -7.68
CA SER A 68 -24.69 -4.49 -6.40
C SER A 68 -23.68 -4.42 -5.24
N UNK A 69 -22.74 -5.23 -5.23
CA UNK A 69 -21.83 -5.27 -4.29
C UNK A 69 -20.97 -4.14 -4.31
N ALA A 70 -20.59 -3.66 -5.49
CA ALA A 70 -19.78 -2.45 -5.65
C ALA A 70 -20.54 -1.18 -5.20
N PHE A 71 -21.78 -1.08 -5.57
CA PHE A 71 -22.64 0.03 -5.12
C PHE A 71 -22.71 0.08 -3.60
N GLY A 72 -22.96 -1.06 -2.98
CA GLY A 72 -23.04 -1.15 -1.51
C GLY A 72 -21.73 -0.84 -0.83
N MET A 73 -20.62 -1.30 -1.40
CA MET A 73 -19.29 -0.99 -0.87
C MET A 73 -19.03 0.53 -0.89
N ALA A 74 -19.39 1.17 -2.00
CA ALA A 74 -19.22 2.62 -2.10
C ALA A 74 -20.04 3.33 -1.03
N TYR A 75 -21.29 2.95 -0.89
CA TYR A 75 -22.18 3.61 0.07
C TYR A 75 -21.66 3.42 1.50
N ALA A 76 -21.28 2.19 1.86
CA ALA A 76 -20.78 1.91 3.21
C ALA A 76 -19.47 2.67 3.51
N GLN A 77 -18.55 2.71 2.55
CA GLN A 77 -17.31 3.47 2.72
C GLN A 77 -17.61 4.94 2.96
N CYS A 78 -18.54 5.49 2.20
CA CYS A 78 -18.90 6.91 2.35
C CYS A 78 -19.56 7.17 3.70
N GLU A 79 -20.40 6.27 4.19
CA GLU A 79 -20.99 6.42 5.53
C GLU A 79 -19.91 6.45 6.60
N ASP A 80 -18.89 5.62 6.45
CA ASP A 80 -17.88 5.48 7.48
C ASP A 80 -16.80 6.55 7.40
N TYR A 81 -16.39 6.97 6.19
CA TYR A 81 -15.32 7.98 6.11
C TYR A 81 -15.26 8.61 4.72
N PHE A 82 -16.32 9.32 4.34
CA PHE A 82 -16.33 10.01 3.04
C PHE A 82 -15.15 10.97 2.90
N TRP A 83 -14.74 11.63 4.00
CA TRP A 83 -13.61 12.57 3.96
C TRP A 83 -12.37 11.90 3.36
N GLN A 84 -12.03 10.69 3.81
CA GLN A 84 -10.84 10.01 3.29
C GLN A 84 -11.03 9.53 1.87
N LEU A 85 -12.21 9.01 1.54
CA LEU A 85 -12.47 8.57 0.17
C LEU A 85 -12.29 9.73 -0.79
N GLU A 86 -12.87 10.88 -0.47
CA GLU A 86 -12.71 12.06 -1.31
C GLU A 86 -11.25 12.52 -1.35
N ASP A 87 -10.56 12.54 -0.20
CA ASP A 87 -9.17 12.98 -0.17
C ASP A 87 -8.29 12.14 -1.09
N THR A 88 -8.49 10.81 -1.06
CA THR A 88 -7.77 9.90 -1.94
C THR A 88 -8.10 10.18 -3.41
N TYR A 89 -9.37 10.44 -3.72
CA TYR A 89 -9.78 10.70 -5.10
C TYR A 89 -9.30 12.08 -5.58
N ILE A 90 -9.22 13.07 -4.70
CA ILE A 90 -8.60 14.37 -5.06
C ILE A 90 -7.15 14.14 -5.47
N GLN A 91 -6.41 13.33 -4.72
CA GLN A 91 -5.04 12.98 -5.09
C GLN A 91 -5.00 12.23 -6.42
N SER A 92 -5.91 11.28 -6.60
CA SER A 92 -5.97 10.45 -7.81
C SER A 92 -6.24 11.27 -9.06
N LEU A 93 -6.97 12.38 -8.91
CA LEU A 93 -7.31 13.26 -10.03
C LEU A 93 -6.29 14.38 -10.26
N GLY A 94 -5.21 14.40 -9.45
CA GLY A 94 -4.18 15.40 -9.62
C GLY A 94 -4.65 16.80 -9.26
N ARG A 95 -5.51 16.91 -8.22
CA ARG A 95 -6.09 18.19 -7.81
C ARG A 95 -5.76 18.53 -6.35
N TYR A 96 -4.70 17.91 -5.82
CA TYR A 96 -4.38 18.04 -4.40
C TYR A 96 -3.89 19.44 -4.04
N ALA A 97 -3.19 20.12 -4.96
CA ALA A 97 -2.70 21.47 -4.73
C ALA A 97 -3.85 22.49 -4.63
N GLU A 98 -5.03 22.17 -5.17
CA GLU A 98 -6.21 23.07 -5.05
C GLU A 98 -6.69 23.14 -3.60
N ILE A 99 -6.41 22.13 -2.79
CA ILE A 99 -6.82 22.07 -1.38
C ILE A 99 -5.64 22.36 -0.45
N HIS A 100 -4.47 21.79 -0.76
CA HIS A 100 -3.33 21.80 0.16
C HIS A 100 -2.20 22.72 -0.27
N GLY A 101 -2.37 23.45 -1.38
CA GLY A 101 -1.36 24.41 -1.83
C GLY A 101 -0.07 23.74 -2.26
N GLU A 102 1.04 24.36 -1.90
CA GLU A 102 2.37 23.93 -2.33
C GLU A 102 2.65 22.46 -1.97
N SER A 103 2.15 22.02 -0.83
CA SER A 103 2.41 20.64 -0.38
C SER A 103 1.74 19.58 -1.26
N GLY A 104 0.73 19.96 -2.05
CA GLY A 104 0.08 19.04 -3.00
C GLY A 104 0.66 19.08 -4.39
N LEU A 105 1.62 19.96 -4.65
CA LEU A 105 2.09 20.20 -6.02
C LEU A 105 2.81 18.96 -6.59
N ASN A 106 3.63 18.29 -5.81
CA ASN A 106 4.36 17.11 -6.31
C ASN A 106 3.42 15.99 -6.71
N ASN A 107 2.35 15.78 -5.96
CA ASN A 107 1.32 14.81 -6.33
C ASN A 107 0.73 15.13 -7.71
N ASP A 108 0.40 16.41 -7.91
CA ASP A 108 -0.28 16.83 -9.14
C ASP A 108 0.68 16.82 -10.33
N LEU A 109 1.96 17.13 -10.10
CA LEU A 109 2.98 17.02 -11.15
C LEU A 109 3.14 15.59 -11.62
N LEU A 110 3.16 14.63 -10.67
CA LEU A 110 3.27 13.22 -11.02
C LEU A 110 2.06 12.79 -11.87
N HIS A 111 0.87 13.25 -11.47
CA HIS A 111 -0.36 12.98 -12.21
C HIS A 111 -0.26 13.47 -13.65
N ARG A 112 0.22 14.71 -13.84
CA ARG A 112 0.37 15.30 -15.18
C ARG A 112 1.45 14.57 -15.99
N THR A 113 2.56 14.21 -15.33
CA THR A 113 3.70 13.54 -15.98
C THR A 113 3.27 12.25 -16.64
N PHE A 114 2.44 11.46 -15.96
CA PHE A 114 1.97 10.17 -16.47
C PHE A 114 0.64 10.27 -17.21
N GLU A 115 0.12 11.47 -17.39
CA GLU A 115 -1.13 11.70 -18.13
C GLU A 115 -2.28 10.87 -17.57
N ILE A 116 -2.40 10.85 -16.24
CA ILE A 116 -3.36 9.96 -15.56
C ILE A 116 -4.79 10.26 -16.00
N ASP A 117 -5.16 11.55 -16.13
CA ASP A 117 -6.52 11.94 -16.53
C ASP A 117 -6.88 11.36 -17.89
N ARG A 118 -6.10 11.71 -18.92
CA ARG A 118 -6.39 11.28 -20.30
C ARG A 118 -6.36 9.77 -20.43
N ARG A 119 -5.34 9.13 -19.88
CA ARG A 119 -5.16 7.70 -20.06
C ARG A 119 -6.19 6.92 -19.26
N SER A 120 -6.60 7.41 -18.09
CA SER A 120 -7.65 6.75 -17.31
C SER A 120 -9.00 6.80 -18.02
N ARG A 121 -9.30 7.93 -18.69
CA ARG A 121 -10.54 8.03 -19.50
C ARG A 121 -10.49 7.03 -20.66
N GLU A 122 -9.35 6.93 -21.35
CA GLU A 122 -9.17 5.96 -22.44
C GLU A 122 -9.31 4.53 -21.93
N ASP A 123 -8.62 4.23 -20.84
CA ASP A 123 -8.65 2.87 -20.30
C ASP A 123 -10.06 2.49 -19.84
N TYR A 124 -10.76 3.41 -19.17
CA TYR A 124 -12.14 3.17 -18.78
C TYR A 124 -13.00 2.82 -19.99
N ALA A 125 -12.90 3.61 -21.07
CA ALA A 125 -13.69 3.37 -22.28
C ALA A 125 -13.43 2.00 -22.88
N ASN A 126 -12.22 1.48 -22.70
CA ASN A 126 -11.81 0.20 -23.30
C ASN A 126 -11.88 -0.99 -22.34
N LEU A 127 -12.36 -0.79 -21.11
CA LEU A 127 -12.51 -1.90 -20.17
C LEU A 127 -13.53 -2.90 -20.69
N LYS A 128 -13.32 -4.16 -20.33
CA LYS A 128 -14.34 -5.20 -20.58
C LYS A 128 -15.67 -4.77 -19.95
N PRO A 129 -16.79 -4.99 -20.64
CA PRO A 129 -18.08 -4.49 -20.14
C PRO A 129 -18.41 -4.84 -18.67
N PRO A 130 -18.16 -6.06 -18.16
CA PRO A 130 -18.44 -6.32 -16.75
C PRO A 130 -17.63 -5.44 -15.78
N ILE A 131 -16.38 -5.14 -16.14
CA ILE A 131 -15.49 -4.34 -15.29
C ILE A 131 -15.91 -2.88 -15.35
N LYS A 132 -16.24 -2.41 -16.55
CA LYS A 132 -16.74 -1.05 -16.75
C LYS A 132 -18.00 -0.81 -15.92
N LYS A 133 -18.90 -1.78 -15.88
CA LYS A 133 -20.13 -1.67 -15.10
C LYS A 133 -19.88 -1.63 -13.59
N ILE A 134 -18.82 -2.29 -13.13
CA ILE A 134 -18.42 -2.20 -11.72
C ILE A 134 -17.98 -0.78 -11.38
N CYS A 135 -17.20 -0.15 -12.26
CA CYS A 135 -16.82 1.26 -12.06
C CYS A 135 -18.06 2.16 -12.01
N ASP A 136 -18.99 1.93 -12.95
CA ASP A 136 -20.24 2.69 -13.00
C ASP A 136 -21.01 2.55 -11.68
N ALA A 137 -21.17 1.33 -11.19
CA ALA A 137 -21.95 1.05 -10.00
C ALA A 137 -21.29 1.62 -8.73
N TYR A 138 -19.98 1.51 -8.65
CA TYR A 138 -19.25 2.03 -7.49
C TYR A 138 -19.46 3.54 -7.37
N VAL A 139 -19.27 4.25 -8.48
CA VAL A 139 -19.40 5.70 -8.49
C VAL A 139 -20.87 6.10 -8.28
N ALA A 140 -21.82 5.33 -8.83
CA ALA A 140 -23.24 5.59 -8.56
C ALA A 140 -23.52 5.50 -7.07
N GLY A 141 -22.88 4.58 -6.36
CA GLY A 141 -23.02 4.46 -4.91
C GLY A 141 -22.50 5.69 -4.17
N ILE A 142 -21.35 6.23 -4.60
CA ILE A 142 -20.82 7.45 -3.99
C ILE A 142 -21.78 8.62 -4.21
N ASN A 143 -22.23 8.82 -5.46
CA ASN A 143 -23.12 9.93 -5.78
C ASN A 143 -24.47 9.79 -5.08
N TYR A 144 -24.95 8.57 -4.95
CA TYR A 144 -26.22 8.32 -4.23
C TYR A 144 -26.08 8.65 -2.75
N PHE A 145 -24.93 8.29 -2.14
CA PHE A 145 -24.65 8.69 -0.75
C PHE A 145 -24.74 10.20 -0.59
N LEU A 146 -24.12 10.94 -1.50
CA LEU A 146 -24.12 12.40 -1.42
C LEU A 146 -25.52 12.97 -1.61
N GLN A 147 -26.32 12.34 -2.48
CA GLN A 147 -27.69 12.76 -2.69
C GLN A 147 -28.54 12.52 -1.43
N LYS A 148 -28.34 11.40 -0.76
CA LYS A 148 -29.14 11.01 0.41
C LYS A 148 -28.67 11.68 1.70
N ASN A 149 -27.46 12.22 1.70
CA ASN A 149 -26.86 12.84 2.89
C ASN A 149 -26.38 14.25 2.52
N PRO A 150 -27.31 15.17 2.24
CA PRO A 150 -26.94 16.50 1.75
C PRO A 150 -26.15 17.35 2.76
N GLU A 151 -26.14 16.96 4.03
CA GLU A 151 -25.32 17.61 5.04
C GLU A 151 -23.82 17.32 4.86
N VAL A 152 -23.48 16.25 4.16
CA VAL A 152 -22.09 15.91 3.83
C VAL A 152 -21.69 16.73 2.62
N LYS A 153 -20.73 17.63 2.80
CA LYS A 153 -20.31 18.54 1.74
C LYS A 153 -18.94 18.11 1.20
N PRO A 154 -18.86 17.74 -0.07
CA PRO A 154 -17.54 17.50 -0.67
C PRO A 154 -16.68 18.75 -0.59
N ARG A 155 -15.38 18.54 -0.38
CA ARG A 155 -14.43 19.66 -0.39
C ARG A 155 -14.11 20.13 -1.80
N LEU A 156 -14.19 19.22 -2.78
CA LEU A 156 -13.80 19.56 -4.15
C LEU A 156 -14.58 18.77 -5.21
N ILE A 157 -14.83 17.47 -5.01
CA ILE A 157 -15.43 16.63 -6.04
C ILE A 157 -16.94 16.58 -5.81
N GLU A 158 -17.67 17.41 -6.57
CA GLU A 158 -19.11 17.50 -6.41
C GLU A 158 -19.84 16.33 -7.06
N ARG A 159 -19.26 15.77 -8.12
CA ARG A 159 -19.82 14.61 -8.81
C ARG A 159 -18.69 13.67 -9.21
N PHE A 160 -18.78 12.44 -8.75
CA PHE A 160 -17.80 11.40 -9.10
C PHE A 160 -18.18 10.79 -10.44
N GLU A 161 -17.17 10.46 -11.24
CA GLU A 161 -17.36 9.86 -12.56
C GLU A 161 -16.74 8.47 -12.60
N PRO A 162 -17.29 7.54 -13.39
CA PRO A 162 -16.77 6.16 -13.39
C PRO A 162 -15.28 6.03 -13.68
N TRP A 163 -14.72 6.87 -14.58
CA TRP A 163 -13.30 6.79 -14.90
C TRP A 163 -12.41 7.18 -13.71
N HIS A 164 -12.97 7.87 -12.71
CA HIS A 164 -12.23 8.20 -11.48
C HIS A 164 -11.72 6.95 -10.77
N VAL A 165 -12.45 5.82 -10.88
CA VAL A 165 -12.03 4.56 -10.27
C VAL A 165 -10.75 4.07 -10.94
N VAL A 166 -10.64 4.24 -12.26
CA VAL A 166 -9.43 3.88 -13.00
C VAL A 166 -8.27 4.79 -12.61
N ALA A 167 -8.52 6.09 -12.49
CA ALA A 167 -7.48 7.04 -12.03
C ALA A 167 -6.98 6.67 -10.64
N TYR A 168 -7.89 6.27 -9.75
CA TYR A 168 -7.54 5.82 -8.41
C TYR A 168 -6.61 4.61 -8.47
N ASP A 169 -6.91 3.64 -9.35
CA ASP A 169 -6.06 2.47 -9.53
C ASP A 169 -4.63 2.86 -9.92
N ARG A 170 -4.49 3.80 -10.86
CA ARG A 170 -3.18 4.29 -11.30
C ARG A 170 -2.44 5.01 -10.17
N PHE A 171 -3.16 5.84 -9.43
CA PHE A 171 -2.59 6.58 -8.30
C PHE A 171 -2.01 5.64 -7.25
N ILE A 172 -2.77 4.62 -6.85
CA ILE A 172 -2.32 3.68 -5.84
C ILE A 172 -1.07 2.93 -6.32
N MET A 173 -1.08 2.46 -7.56
CA MET A 173 0.06 1.72 -8.11
C MET A 173 1.30 2.60 -8.22
N LEU A 174 1.14 3.84 -8.69
CA LEU A 174 2.28 4.77 -8.74
C LEU A 174 2.86 5.03 -7.36
N SER A 175 1.99 5.14 -6.33
CA SER A 175 2.45 5.34 -4.96
C SER A 175 3.36 4.20 -4.51
N PHE A 176 2.96 2.96 -4.78
CA PHE A 176 3.77 1.81 -4.39
C PHE A 176 5.05 1.71 -5.23
N VAL A 177 4.95 1.93 -6.54
CA VAL A 177 6.12 1.84 -7.42
C VAL A 177 7.18 2.86 -6.99
N TYR A 178 6.77 4.12 -6.83
CA TYR A 178 7.74 5.16 -6.46
C TYR A 178 8.17 5.08 -5.00
N GLY A 179 7.41 4.43 -4.16
CA GLY A 179 7.83 4.19 -2.78
C GLY A 179 8.99 3.20 -2.69
N LYS A 180 9.14 2.34 -3.70
CA LYS A 180 10.13 1.25 -3.68
C LYS A 180 11.05 1.21 -4.89
N SER A 181 10.88 2.11 -5.86
CA SER A 181 11.65 2.09 -7.09
C SER A 181 12.84 3.04 -7.00
N HIS A 182 13.91 2.70 -7.72
CA HIS A 182 15.06 3.59 -7.89
C HIS A 182 14.89 4.58 -9.05
N ALA A 183 13.74 4.53 -9.74
CA ALA A 183 13.49 5.42 -10.85
C ALA A 183 13.43 6.87 -10.38
N PRO A 184 14.02 7.82 -11.12
CA PRO A 184 13.96 9.22 -10.73
C PRO A 184 12.53 9.73 -10.82
N ARG A 185 12.17 10.56 -9.86
CA ARG A 185 10.83 11.18 -9.82
C ARG A 185 10.87 12.52 -10.53
N PRO A 186 9.75 12.94 -11.10
CA PRO A 186 9.66 14.33 -11.53
C PRO A 186 9.89 15.23 -10.32
N ASN A 187 10.72 16.23 -10.48
CA ASN A 187 11.12 17.13 -9.42
C ASN A 187 12.11 16.47 -8.43
N ALA A 188 13.38 16.60 -8.76
CA ALA A 188 14.47 15.94 -8.03
C ALA A 188 14.63 16.40 -6.57
N GLU A 189 13.97 17.48 -6.18
CA GLU A 189 14.12 18.02 -4.82
C GLU A 189 13.16 17.36 -3.82
N ARG A 190 12.38 16.39 -4.27
CA ARG A 190 11.39 15.78 -3.40
C ARG A 190 12.04 15.04 -2.23
N GLN A 191 11.59 15.36 -1.02
CA GLN A 191 11.97 14.62 0.17
C GLN A 191 11.22 13.30 0.23
N GLU A 192 11.88 12.28 0.75
CA GLU A 192 11.25 11.00 0.99
C GLU A 192 10.08 11.19 1.97
N ARG A 193 8.91 10.69 1.59
CA ARG A 193 7.74 10.80 2.46
C ARG A 193 7.90 9.86 3.66
N LEU A 194 7.36 10.27 4.80
CA LEU A 194 7.34 9.41 5.99
C LEU A 194 6.64 8.08 5.67
N GLU A 195 5.57 8.13 4.89
CA GLU A 195 4.84 6.93 4.49
C GLU A 195 5.74 5.93 3.78
N ASP A 196 6.66 6.40 2.95
CA ASP A 196 7.57 5.51 2.21
C ASP A 196 8.50 4.75 3.15
N ALA A 197 8.89 5.39 4.25
CA ALA A 197 9.81 4.80 5.21
C ALA A 197 9.14 3.77 6.12
N VAL A 198 7.84 3.93 6.40
CA VAL A 198 7.16 3.10 7.40
C VAL A 198 6.27 2.01 6.81
N ILE A 199 6.10 1.98 5.48
CA ILE A 199 5.31 0.94 4.84
C ILE A 199 6.06 -0.40 4.92
N GLY A 200 5.39 -1.41 5.47
CA GLY A 200 5.94 -2.74 5.55
C GLY A 200 4.80 -3.74 5.68
N SER A 201 5.11 -4.99 5.97
CA SER A 201 4.08 -6.00 6.17
C SER A 201 4.70 -7.30 6.64
N ASN A 202 3.89 -8.16 7.26
CA ASN A 202 4.23 -9.57 7.49
C ASN A 202 3.14 -10.43 6.86
N GLN A 203 3.52 -11.63 6.47
CA GLN A 203 2.55 -12.66 6.09
C GLN A 203 3.13 -14.03 6.43
N TRP A 204 2.28 -14.90 6.99
CA TRP A 204 2.66 -16.26 7.36
C TRP A 204 1.57 -17.22 6.93
N ALA A 205 1.97 -18.43 6.49
CA ALA A 205 1.03 -19.54 6.30
C ALA A 205 1.67 -20.81 6.84
N ILE A 206 0.88 -21.64 7.53
CA ILE A 206 1.35 -22.93 7.99
C ILE A 206 0.44 -24.02 7.41
N GLY A 207 1.06 -25.13 7.05
CA GLY A 207 0.36 -26.27 6.47
C GLY A 207 -0.18 -27.21 7.53
N PRO A 208 -1.01 -28.19 7.09
CA PRO A 208 -1.65 -29.12 8.01
C PRO A 208 -0.71 -29.87 8.93
N GLU A 209 0.52 -30.13 8.48
CA GLU A 209 1.47 -30.89 9.27
C GLU A 209 1.96 -30.15 10.52
N LYS A 210 1.76 -28.83 10.58
CA LYS A 210 2.14 -28.05 11.75
C LYS A 210 0.97 -27.73 12.68
N THR A 211 -0.24 -28.13 12.31
CA THR A 211 -1.44 -27.80 13.10
C THR A 211 -1.97 -29.05 13.78
N ARG A 212 -2.62 -28.84 14.93
CA ARG A 212 -3.16 -29.96 15.72
C ARG A 212 -4.27 -30.69 14.95
N ASP A 213 -5.16 -29.95 14.31
CA ASP A 213 -6.34 -30.52 13.66
C ASP A 213 -6.17 -30.76 12.17
N GLY A 214 -4.98 -30.50 11.62
CA GLY A 214 -4.69 -30.81 10.23
C GLY A 214 -5.26 -29.80 9.21
N HIS A 215 -5.46 -28.56 9.61
CA HIS A 215 -5.99 -27.51 8.73
C HIS A 215 -4.96 -26.41 8.55
N ALA A 216 -4.78 -25.93 7.32
CA ALA A 216 -3.88 -24.82 7.03
C ALA A 216 -4.36 -23.54 7.70
N MET A 217 -3.43 -22.66 8.06
CA MET A 217 -3.73 -21.38 8.67
C MET A 217 -2.97 -20.26 7.98
N LEU A 218 -3.54 -19.05 8.01
CA LEU A 218 -2.97 -17.88 7.36
C LEU A 218 -2.97 -16.71 8.34
N PHE A 219 -1.90 -15.91 8.31
CA PHE A 219 -1.80 -14.64 9.02
C PHE A 219 -1.61 -13.52 8.00
N VAL A 220 -2.55 -12.57 8.01
CA VAL A 220 -2.59 -11.39 7.14
C VAL A 220 -2.17 -10.20 7.99
N ASN A 221 -1.12 -9.49 7.59
CA ASN A 221 -0.58 -8.45 8.48
C ASN A 221 0.10 -7.32 7.71
N PRO A 222 -0.63 -6.59 6.85
CA PRO A 222 -0.04 -5.42 6.23
C PRO A 222 0.28 -4.34 7.27
N HIS A 223 1.43 -3.70 7.11
CA HIS A 223 1.85 -2.56 7.93
C HIS A 223 1.67 -1.31 7.10
N GLN A 224 0.47 -0.75 7.15
CA GLN A 224 0.13 0.42 6.37
C GLN A 224 -0.05 1.63 7.29
N PRO A 225 -0.02 2.83 6.73
CA PRO A 225 -0.35 4.03 7.50
C PRO A 225 -1.74 3.94 8.12
N PHE A 226 -1.88 4.47 9.32
CA PHE A 226 -3.20 4.57 9.96
C PHE A 226 -3.99 5.76 9.43
N TYR A 227 -3.39 6.59 8.59
CA TYR A 227 -3.98 7.82 8.05
C TYR A 227 -3.66 7.90 6.55
N GLY A 228 -4.57 8.50 5.79
CA GLY A 228 -4.32 8.77 4.38
C GLY A 228 -4.76 7.63 3.46
N PRO A 229 -4.31 7.68 2.19
CA PRO A 229 -4.79 6.71 1.19
C PRO A 229 -4.49 5.25 1.48
N GLY A 230 -3.49 4.98 2.29
CA GLY A 230 -3.14 3.60 2.67
C GLY A 230 -3.93 3.05 3.84
N GLN A 231 -4.87 3.81 4.38
CA GLN A 231 -5.70 3.37 5.49
C GLN A 231 -6.67 2.28 5.03
N PHE A 232 -6.75 1.19 5.79
CA PHE A 232 -7.63 0.07 5.45
C PHE A 232 -9.05 0.26 5.96
N TYR A 233 -9.97 -0.37 5.25
CA TYR A 233 -11.38 -0.49 5.57
C TYR A 233 -11.76 -1.96 5.50
N GLU A 234 -12.44 -2.48 6.51
CA GLU A 234 -12.83 -3.89 6.58
C GLU A 234 -14.28 -4.05 6.10
N ALA A 235 -14.52 -5.09 5.30
CA ALA A 235 -15.86 -5.37 4.79
C ALA A 235 -16.00 -6.85 4.42
N HIS A 236 -17.24 -7.33 4.43
CA HIS A 236 -17.62 -8.64 3.96
C HIS A 236 -18.63 -8.46 2.84
N VAL A 237 -18.38 -9.05 1.69
CA VAL A 237 -19.26 -8.93 0.53
C VAL A 237 -19.74 -10.32 0.09
N LYS A 238 -21.00 -10.43 -0.23
CA LYS A 238 -21.60 -11.70 -0.64
C LYS A 238 -22.69 -11.46 -1.68
N ASN A 239 -22.71 -12.25 -2.75
CA ASN A 239 -23.74 -12.14 -3.77
C ASN A 239 -24.06 -13.51 -4.36
N GLN A 240 -24.88 -13.51 -5.40
CA GLN A 240 -25.32 -14.73 -6.08
C GLN A 240 -24.52 -15.01 -7.34
N GLU A 241 -23.45 -14.24 -7.59
CA GLU A 241 -22.58 -14.39 -8.76
C GLU A 241 -21.20 -14.92 -8.43
N GLY A 242 -21.04 -15.52 -7.24
CA GLY A 242 -19.81 -16.20 -6.88
C GLY A 242 -18.95 -15.49 -5.85
N ILE A 243 -19.39 -14.35 -5.35
CA ILE A 243 -18.64 -13.64 -4.31
C ILE A 243 -19.16 -14.03 -2.93
N ASN A 244 -18.25 -14.40 -2.05
CA ASN A 244 -18.46 -14.45 -0.61
C ASN A 244 -17.09 -14.25 0.02
N PHE A 245 -16.73 -12.99 0.30
CA PHE A 245 -15.37 -12.64 0.64
C PHE A 245 -15.33 -11.64 1.79
N SER A 246 -14.51 -11.93 2.79
CA SER A 246 -14.29 -11.06 3.95
C SER A 246 -12.83 -10.62 3.97
N GLY A 247 -12.60 -9.34 4.14
CA GLY A 247 -11.23 -8.83 4.20
C GLY A 247 -11.19 -7.32 4.26
N ALA A 248 -10.19 -6.74 3.62
CA ALA A 248 -9.96 -5.31 3.72
C ALA A 248 -9.48 -4.74 2.39
N CYS A 249 -9.66 -3.44 2.26
CA CYS A 249 -9.18 -2.66 1.11
C CYS A 249 -8.96 -1.23 1.56
N PHE A 250 -8.33 -0.44 0.71
CA PHE A 250 -8.24 1.00 0.94
C PHE A 250 -9.57 1.66 0.58
N PHE A 251 -9.85 2.81 1.18
CA PHE A 251 -10.99 3.62 0.77
C PHE A 251 -10.84 3.97 -0.70
N GLY A 252 -11.88 3.73 -1.47
CA GLY A 252 -11.88 3.97 -2.90
C GLY A 252 -11.90 2.70 -3.74
N SER A 253 -11.71 1.54 -3.13
CA SER A 253 -11.71 0.25 -3.83
C SER A 253 -13.10 -0.36 -3.86
N PRO A 254 -13.54 -0.89 -5.01
CA PRO A 254 -14.88 -1.50 -5.09
C PRO A 254 -15.06 -2.79 -4.29
N PHE A 255 -13.96 -3.51 -4.00
CA PHE A 255 -14.02 -4.80 -3.30
C PHE A 255 -12.84 -4.91 -2.33
N PRO A 256 -12.94 -5.76 -1.30
CA PRO A 256 -11.76 -6.10 -0.51
C PRO A 256 -10.68 -6.67 -1.43
N SER A 257 -9.41 -6.40 -1.10
CA SER A 257 -8.29 -6.80 -1.96
C SER A 257 -7.46 -7.94 -1.37
N LEU A 258 -7.67 -8.25 -0.08
CA LEU A 258 -7.04 -9.39 0.59
C LEU A 258 -7.99 -9.88 1.67
N GLY A 259 -7.85 -11.14 2.06
CA GLY A 259 -8.75 -11.76 3.02
C GLY A 259 -9.03 -13.21 2.64
N HIS A 260 -10.29 -13.66 2.83
CA HIS A 260 -10.66 -15.04 2.53
C HIS A 260 -12.08 -15.17 2.00
N ASN A 261 -12.30 -16.21 1.22
CA ASN A 261 -13.65 -16.65 0.85
C ASN A 261 -13.93 -17.99 1.56
N GLU A 262 -14.84 -18.80 1.05
CA GLU A 262 -15.21 -20.08 1.67
C GLU A 262 -14.13 -21.15 1.49
N TYR A 263 -13.17 -20.94 0.60
CA TYR A 263 -12.24 -21.98 0.14
C TYR A 263 -10.78 -21.67 0.42
N LEU A 264 -10.44 -20.38 0.39
CA LEU A 264 -9.03 -19.95 0.38
C LEU A 264 -8.92 -18.51 0.89
N GLY A 265 -7.68 -18.12 1.12
CA GLY A 265 -7.40 -16.72 1.46
C GLY A 265 -5.97 -16.37 1.08
N TRP A 266 -5.70 -15.06 1.10
CA TRP A 266 -4.34 -14.60 0.82
C TRP A 266 -4.04 -13.30 1.53
N ALA A 267 -2.74 -13.06 1.69
CA ALA A 267 -2.17 -11.85 2.25
C ALA A 267 -1.22 -11.23 1.22
N TYR A 268 -0.90 -9.97 1.40
CA TYR A 268 0.11 -9.29 0.60
C TYR A 268 1.17 -8.65 1.48
N THR A 269 2.41 -8.67 1.02
CA THR A 269 3.47 -7.79 1.53
C THR A 269 4.09 -7.05 0.36
N VAL A 270 4.55 -5.83 0.59
CA VAL A 270 5.19 -5.04 -0.46
C VAL A 270 6.53 -5.68 -0.81
N ASN A 271 6.77 -5.85 -2.11
CA ASN A 271 8.04 -6.36 -2.62
C ASN A 271 8.65 -5.35 -3.59
N GLU A 272 9.81 -5.71 -4.15
CA GLU A 272 10.55 -4.82 -5.04
C GLU A 272 10.88 -5.53 -6.35
N PRO A 273 9.87 -6.01 -7.10
CA PRO A 273 10.15 -6.60 -8.40
C PRO A 273 10.61 -5.51 -9.37
N ASP A 274 11.49 -5.86 -10.27
CA ASP A 274 12.02 -4.88 -11.22
C ASP A 274 11.02 -4.68 -12.36
N ILE A 275 10.04 -3.80 -12.15
CA ILE A 275 8.94 -3.55 -13.08
C ILE A 275 9.06 -2.21 -13.80
N ALA A 276 10.16 -1.50 -13.61
CA ALA A 276 10.35 -0.19 -14.23
C ALA A 276 11.79 -0.05 -14.69
N ASP A 277 11.97 0.65 -15.81
CA ASP A 277 13.31 0.95 -16.31
C ASP A 277 13.42 2.43 -16.64
N VAL A 278 14.66 2.91 -16.56
CA VAL A 278 15.00 4.28 -16.90
C VAL A 278 15.83 4.24 -18.19
N TYR A 279 15.42 5.05 -19.15
CA TYR A 279 16.06 5.12 -20.45
C TYR A 279 16.75 6.47 -20.61
N ARG A 280 18.05 6.44 -20.94
CA ARG A 280 18.78 7.66 -21.29
C ARG A 280 18.48 7.96 -22.76
N GLU A 281 17.75 9.04 -23.01
CA GLU A 281 17.40 9.46 -24.35
C GLU A 281 18.34 10.58 -24.80
N THR A 282 18.82 10.49 -26.04
CA THR A 282 19.76 11.44 -26.59
C THR A 282 19.07 12.37 -27.57
N PHE A 283 19.04 13.67 -27.24
CA PHE A 283 18.42 14.72 -28.06
C PHE A 283 19.54 15.61 -28.61
N ASP A 284 20.18 15.17 -29.68
CA ASP A 284 21.37 15.85 -30.19
C ASP A 284 21.26 16.27 -31.65
N LEU A 285 20.07 16.27 -32.23
CA LEU A 285 19.91 16.66 -33.63
C LEU A 285 19.79 18.17 -33.70
N GLU A 286 20.77 18.82 -34.34
CA GLU A 286 20.85 20.27 -34.44
C GLU A 286 19.60 20.81 -35.12
N GLY A 287 19.00 21.85 -34.52
CA GLY A 287 17.82 22.50 -35.04
C GLY A 287 16.51 21.78 -34.87
N GLN A 288 16.54 20.57 -34.24
CA GLN A 288 15.34 19.77 -34.02
C GLN A 288 15.33 19.25 -32.60
N PRO A 289 14.95 20.05 -31.62
CA PRO A 289 15.11 19.70 -30.18
C PRO A 289 14.19 18.61 -29.71
N LEU A 290 13.14 18.24 -30.45
CA LEU A 290 12.25 17.14 -30.03
C LEU A 290 12.63 15.80 -30.63
N MET A 291 13.70 15.75 -31.47
CA MET A 291 14.11 14.49 -32.09
C MET A 291 15.13 13.78 -31.19
N TYR A 292 14.87 12.53 -30.87
CA TYR A 292 15.79 11.73 -30.06
C TYR A 292 16.28 10.52 -30.85
N ARG A 293 17.52 10.12 -30.58
CA ARG A 293 18.15 9.01 -31.30
C ARG A 293 17.42 7.69 -31.08
N TYR A 294 17.25 6.94 -32.14
CA TYR A 294 16.79 5.55 -32.04
C TYR A 294 17.34 4.74 -33.21
N ALA A 295 18.01 3.63 -32.89
CA ALA A 295 18.68 2.77 -33.88
C ALA A 295 19.60 3.64 -34.76
N ASP A 296 19.41 3.62 -36.08
CA ASP A 296 20.25 4.39 -37.00
C ASP A 296 19.69 5.77 -37.31
N GLY A 297 18.63 6.17 -36.64
CA GLY A 297 17.97 7.45 -36.96
C GLY A 297 17.45 8.15 -35.73
N TYR A 298 16.32 8.81 -35.92
CA TYR A 298 15.68 9.62 -34.88
C TYR A 298 14.19 9.39 -34.87
N ARG A 299 13.60 9.54 -33.68
CA ARG A 299 12.15 9.57 -33.49
C ARG A 299 11.76 10.92 -32.89
N LYS A 300 10.49 11.29 -33.04
CA LYS A 300 10.02 12.57 -32.50
C LYS A 300 9.34 12.36 -31.16
N ALA A 301 9.79 13.10 -30.16
CA ALA A 301 9.17 13.11 -28.83
C ALA A 301 7.87 13.92 -28.88
N THR A 302 6.97 13.62 -27.96
CA THR A 302 5.73 14.35 -27.77
C THR A 302 5.94 15.36 -26.64
N GLN A 303 5.59 16.61 -26.90
CA GLN A 303 5.66 17.69 -25.91
C GLN A 303 4.27 18.26 -25.70
N TRP A 304 3.92 18.55 -24.44
CA TRP A 304 2.62 19.16 -24.16
C TRP A 304 2.74 20.06 -22.96
N GLN A 305 1.77 20.96 -22.80
CA GLN A 305 1.66 21.84 -21.65
C GLN A 305 0.41 21.50 -20.87
N ASP A 306 0.49 21.65 -19.57
CA ASP A 306 -0.65 21.49 -18.69
C ASP A 306 -0.49 22.42 -17.51
N SER A 307 -1.59 22.71 -16.84
CA SER A 307 -1.57 23.64 -15.72
C SER A 307 -1.99 22.92 -14.43
N ILE A 308 -1.56 23.51 -13.32
CA ILE A 308 -1.94 23.07 -11.99
C ILE A 308 -2.42 24.28 -11.22
N GLU A 309 -3.60 24.16 -10.60
CA GLU A 309 -4.14 25.21 -9.74
C GLU A 309 -3.60 24.98 -8.34
N VAL A 310 -2.97 26.00 -7.77
CA VAL A 310 -2.32 25.92 -6.45
C VAL A 310 -2.97 26.95 -5.53
N LYS A 311 -3.47 26.45 -4.39
CA LYS A 311 -4.05 27.34 -3.38
C LYS A 311 -2.95 28.14 -2.69
N THR A 312 -3.15 29.46 -2.59
CA THR A 312 -2.23 30.34 -1.87
C THR A 312 -3.03 31.20 -0.88
N ASP A 313 -2.32 31.94 -0.05
CA ASP A 313 -2.96 32.87 0.90
C ASP A 313 -3.75 33.96 0.17
N GLU A 314 -3.43 34.22 -1.09
CA GLU A 314 -4.07 35.27 -1.89
C GLU A 314 -5.07 34.71 -2.90
N GLY A 315 -5.42 33.43 -2.80
CA GLY A 315 -6.35 32.78 -3.73
C GLY A 315 -5.64 31.77 -4.60
N MET A 316 -6.32 31.31 -5.66
CA MET A 316 -5.76 30.32 -6.56
C MET A 316 -4.74 30.93 -7.51
N GLU A 317 -3.63 30.22 -7.71
CA GLU A 317 -2.59 30.57 -8.66
C GLU A 317 -2.52 29.46 -9.69
N THR A 318 -2.60 29.81 -10.97
CA THR A 318 -2.44 28.85 -12.06
C THR A 318 -0.97 28.81 -12.47
N ARG A 319 -0.37 27.62 -12.41
CA ARG A 319 1.02 27.43 -12.86
C ARG A 319 1.06 26.53 -14.07
N GLN A 320 1.83 26.96 -15.09
CA GLN A 320 1.99 26.21 -16.32
C GLN A 320 3.25 25.38 -16.29
N PHE A 321 3.17 24.16 -16.82
CA PHE A 321 4.30 23.24 -16.91
C PHE A 321 4.37 22.64 -18.29
N THR A 322 5.58 22.34 -18.74
CA THR A 322 5.82 21.67 -20.02
C THR A 322 6.33 20.27 -19.74
N PHE A 323 5.76 19.30 -20.44
CA PHE A 323 6.08 17.89 -20.30
C PHE A 323 6.55 17.31 -21.61
N LEU A 324 7.34 16.26 -21.53
CA LEU A 324 7.93 15.60 -22.69
C LEU A 324 7.90 14.09 -22.48
N LYS A 325 7.62 13.34 -23.53
CA LYS A 325 7.72 11.88 -23.47
C LYS A 325 8.28 11.32 -24.76
N THR A 326 8.96 10.19 -24.63
CA THR A 326 9.40 9.37 -25.75
C THR A 326 8.50 8.14 -25.85
N HIS A 327 8.82 7.25 -26.78
CA HIS A 327 8.07 6.00 -26.87
C HIS A 327 8.29 5.13 -25.61
N HIS A 328 9.36 5.36 -24.85
CA HIS A 328 9.59 4.63 -23.60
C HIS A 328 8.68 5.10 -22.47
N GLY A 329 8.39 6.42 -22.43
CA GLY A 329 7.58 6.98 -21.36
C GLY A 329 7.94 8.44 -21.09
N PRO A 330 7.40 9.02 -20.02
CA PRO A 330 7.66 10.43 -19.73
C PRO A 330 9.12 10.65 -19.34
N CYS A 331 9.67 11.79 -19.80
CA CYS A 331 11.00 12.25 -19.40
C CYS A 331 10.85 12.95 -18.06
N VAL A 332 11.47 12.38 -17.03
CA VAL A 332 11.29 12.84 -15.65
C VAL A 332 12.50 13.59 -15.12
N ALA A 333 13.62 13.59 -15.86
CA ALA A 333 14.83 14.28 -15.44
C ALA A 333 15.65 14.71 -16.64
N VAL A 334 16.35 15.83 -16.50
CA VAL A 334 17.32 16.32 -17.47
C VAL A 334 18.69 16.01 -16.91
N GLU A 335 19.48 15.23 -17.65
CA GLU A 335 20.82 14.83 -17.22
C GLU A 335 21.87 15.84 -17.63
N ASP A 336 21.77 16.32 -18.89
CA ASP A 336 22.62 17.38 -19.43
C ASP A 336 21.94 17.98 -20.67
N ASP A 337 22.68 18.78 -21.41
CA ASP A 337 22.11 19.50 -22.57
C ASP A 337 21.57 18.57 -23.64
N GLN A 338 22.05 17.34 -23.71
CA GLN A 338 21.64 16.40 -24.76
C GLN A 338 20.91 15.18 -24.26
N HIS A 339 20.87 14.96 -22.95
CA HIS A 339 20.34 13.72 -22.39
C HIS A 339 19.22 13.96 -21.40
N ARG A 340 18.15 13.19 -21.57
CA ARG A 340 17.01 13.17 -20.64
C ARG A 340 16.74 11.73 -20.22
N LEU A 341 16.14 11.57 -19.07
CA LEU A 341 15.81 10.24 -18.52
C LEU A 341 14.31 10.02 -18.62
N ALA A 342 13.91 8.97 -19.34
CA ALA A 342 12.52 8.56 -19.48
C ALA A 342 12.26 7.34 -18.62
N VAL A 343 11.05 7.20 -18.10
CA VAL A 343 10.66 6.10 -17.22
C VAL A 343 9.56 5.27 -17.87
N LYS A 344 9.75 3.96 -17.89
CA LYS A 344 8.76 3.01 -18.38
C LYS A 344 8.37 2.07 -17.23
N ILE A 345 7.07 1.96 -16.96
CA ILE A 345 6.55 1.16 -15.84
C ILE A 345 5.59 0.11 -16.40
N ALA A 346 5.81 -1.15 -16.03
CA ALA A 346 4.96 -2.25 -16.51
C ALA A 346 3.59 -2.20 -15.82
N ALA A 347 2.55 -2.53 -16.57
CA ALA A 347 1.19 -2.74 -16.09
C ALA A 347 0.56 -1.52 -15.41
N LEU A 348 1.08 -0.32 -15.69
CA LEU A 348 0.47 0.89 -15.12
C LEU A 348 -0.85 1.24 -15.81
N PHE A 349 -0.95 0.98 -17.09
CA PHE A 349 -2.11 1.35 -17.91
C PHE A 349 -2.67 0.13 -18.62
N GLY A 350 -3.85 0.28 -19.22
CA GLY A 350 -4.56 -0.79 -19.92
C GLY A 350 -5.67 -1.33 -19.03
N GLY A 351 -5.53 -2.57 -18.56
CA GLY A 351 -6.51 -3.17 -17.66
C GLY A 351 -6.42 -2.64 -16.24
N THR A 352 -7.26 -3.13 -15.36
CA THR A 352 -7.28 -2.71 -13.96
C THR A 352 -7.11 -3.90 -13.04
N ARG A 353 -6.63 -3.63 -11.81
CA ARG A 353 -6.55 -4.64 -10.76
C ARG A 353 -7.95 -5.17 -10.39
N ILE A 354 -9.00 -4.40 -10.66
CA ILE A 354 -10.38 -4.82 -10.35
C ILE A 354 -10.68 -6.16 -11.04
N GLU A 355 -10.29 -6.29 -12.30
CA GLU A 355 -10.56 -7.52 -13.06
C GLU A 355 -9.88 -8.72 -12.42
N GLN A 356 -8.59 -8.59 -12.11
CA GLN A 356 -7.84 -9.69 -11.49
C GLN A 356 -8.37 -9.98 -10.08
N GLY A 357 -8.61 -8.93 -9.31
CA GLY A 357 -9.10 -9.07 -7.94
C GLY A 357 -10.45 -9.75 -7.88
N LEU A 358 -11.33 -9.43 -8.80
CA LEU A 358 -12.66 -10.04 -8.86
C LEU A 358 -12.54 -11.54 -9.11
N ARG A 359 -11.66 -11.94 -10.04
CA ARG A 359 -11.44 -13.36 -10.30
C ARG A 359 -10.77 -14.06 -9.11
N MET A 360 -9.85 -13.38 -8.41
CA MET A 360 -9.24 -13.95 -7.22
C MET A 360 -10.27 -14.18 -6.11
N ILE A 361 -11.14 -13.21 -5.91
CA ILE A 361 -12.21 -13.30 -4.89
C ILE A 361 -13.12 -14.50 -5.12
N LYS A 362 -13.37 -14.83 -6.40
CA LYS A 362 -14.28 -15.91 -6.78
C LYS A 362 -13.58 -17.28 -6.89
N ALA A 363 -12.26 -17.33 -6.73
CA ALA A 363 -11.50 -18.57 -6.91
C ALA A 363 -11.86 -19.59 -5.83
N LYS A 364 -11.97 -20.85 -6.21
CA LYS A 364 -12.35 -21.93 -5.30
C LYS A 364 -11.21 -22.85 -4.93
N ASN A 365 -10.05 -22.69 -5.57
CA ASN A 365 -8.88 -23.51 -5.28
C ASN A 365 -7.64 -22.80 -5.80
N LEU A 366 -6.48 -23.39 -5.53
CA LEU A 366 -5.20 -22.79 -5.92
C LEU A 366 -5.11 -22.58 -7.43
N GLU A 367 -5.57 -23.56 -8.21
CA GLU A 367 -5.46 -23.44 -9.67
C GLU A 367 -6.26 -22.25 -10.20
N GLU A 368 -7.50 -22.05 -9.70
CA GLU A 368 -8.32 -20.90 -10.11
C GLU A 368 -7.69 -19.59 -9.66
N TRP A 369 -7.11 -19.57 -8.45
CA TRP A 369 -6.44 -18.39 -7.93
C TRP A 369 -5.22 -18.04 -8.79
N LEU A 370 -4.45 -19.05 -9.21
CA LEU A 370 -3.30 -18.84 -10.09
C LEU A 370 -3.74 -18.35 -11.48
N GLU A 371 -4.86 -18.88 -12.00
CA GLU A 371 -5.39 -18.40 -13.29
C GLU A 371 -5.73 -16.92 -13.23
N ALA A 372 -6.30 -16.46 -12.11
CA ALA A 372 -6.56 -15.03 -11.92
C ALA A 372 -5.27 -14.23 -11.92
N ASN A 373 -4.24 -14.74 -11.24
CA ASN A 373 -2.96 -14.04 -11.16
C ASN A 373 -2.20 -14.03 -12.49
N ARG A 374 -2.49 -14.99 -13.39
CA ARG A 374 -1.88 -15.01 -14.72
C ARG A 374 -2.33 -13.84 -15.59
N LEU A 375 -3.37 -13.12 -15.21
CA LEU A 375 -3.74 -11.86 -15.89
C LEU A 375 -2.65 -10.79 -15.73
N GLN A 376 -1.89 -10.86 -14.65
CA GLN A 376 -0.76 -9.96 -14.37
C GLN A 376 -1.14 -8.48 -14.46
N LEU A 377 -2.32 -8.16 -13.92
CA LEU A 377 -2.81 -6.78 -13.84
C LEU A 377 -2.47 -6.12 -12.50
N LEU A 378 -1.94 -6.91 -11.55
CA LEU A 378 -1.39 -6.41 -10.29
C LEU A 378 0.13 -6.48 -10.42
N PRO A 379 0.83 -5.34 -10.54
CA PRO A 379 2.23 -5.38 -10.97
C PRO A 379 3.24 -5.80 -9.92
N MET A 380 2.84 -5.88 -8.65
CA MET A 380 3.78 -6.21 -7.58
C MET A 380 3.05 -6.85 -6.41
N PHE A 381 3.73 -7.09 -5.34
CA PHE A 381 3.33 -7.64 -4.03
C PHE A 381 3.59 -9.13 -3.91
N ASN A 382 4.33 -9.49 -2.86
CA ASN A 382 4.39 -10.87 -2.41
C ASN A 382 2.99 -11.32 -1.99
N ALA A 383 2.62 -12.55 -2.31
CA ALA A 383 1.37 -13.13 -1.84
C ALA A 383 1.66 -14.40 -1.05
N ALA A 384 1.01 -14.53 0.11
CA ALA A 384 0.96 -15.80 0.83
C ALA A 384 -0.47 -16.29 0.78
N TYR A 385 -0.65 -17.57 0.53
CA TYR A 385 -1.94 -18.20 0.23
C TYR A 385 -2.10 -19.44 1.12
N ALA A 386 -3.32 -19.69 1.55
CA ALA A 386 -3.66 -20.96 2.21
C ALA A 386 -5.08 -21.34 1.81
N ASP A 387 -5.40 -22.65 1.87
CA ASP A 387 -6.74 -23.09 1.48
C ASP A 387 -7.22 -24.31 2.26
N ARG A 388 -8.49 -24.65 2.02
CA ARG A 388 -9.16 -25.77 2.68
C ARG A 388 -8.61 -27.14 2.26
N GLU A 389 -7.94 -27.21 1.11
CA GLU A 389 -7.30 -28.44 0.65
C GLU A 389 -5.97 -28.69 1.36
N GLY A 390 -5.53 -27.73 2.18
CA GLY A 390 -4.29 -27.87 2.91
C GLY A 390 -3.07 -27.30 2.21
N ASN A 391 -3.26 -26.61 1.08
CA ASN A 391 -2.14 -25.98 0.40
C ASN A 391 -1.72 -24.71 1.08
N ILE A 392 -0.41 -24.48 1.15
CA ILE A 392 0.17 -23.17 1.45
C ILE A 392 1.12 -22.81 0.30
N PHE A 393 1.12 -21.53 -0.07
CA PHE A 393 1.83 -21.10 -1.25
C PHE A 393 2.35 -19.67 -1.09
N TYR A 394 3.56 -19.44 -1.58
CA TYR A 394 4.16 -18.11 -1.62
C TYR A 394 4.49 -17.75 -3.06
N LEU A 395 4.14 -16.54 -3.46
CA LEU A 395 4.42 -16.02 -4.80
C LEU A 395 5.09 -14.65 -4.70
N TYR A 396 6.27 -14.53 -5.31
CA TYR A 396 6.90 -13.22 -5.51
C TYR A 396 6.27 -12.63 -6.77
N ASN A 397 5.13 -11.97 -6.60
CA ASN A 397 4.38 -11.48 -7.75
C ASN A 397 5.01 -10.22 -8.33
N GLY A 398 5.05 -10.15 -9.65
CA GLY A 398 5.49 -8.97 -10.37
C GLY A 398 5.21 -9.10 -11.84
N THR A 399 4.83 -7.99 -12.47
CA THR A 399 4.68 -7.92 -13.92
C THR A 399 6.05 -7.52 -14.48
N ILE A 400 6.94 -8.50 -14.59
CA ILE A 400 8.37 -8.25 -14.80
C ILE A 400 8.70 -8.40 -16.28
N PRO A 401 9.23 -7.33 -16.91
CA PRO A 401 9.60 -7.41 -18.31
C PRO A 401 10.74 -8.38 -18.57
N ILE A 402 10.70 -9.04 -19.74
CA ILE A 402 11.82 -9.83 -20.23
C ILE A 402 12.80 -8.87 -20.88
N ARG A 403 14.05 -8.89 -20.40
CA ARG A 403 15.07 -7.93 -20.80
C ARG A 403 16.28 -8.63 -21.41
N GLU A 404 16.95 -7.89 -22.28
CA GLU A 404 18.20 -8.36 -22.91
C GLU A 404 19.29 -8.53 -21.87
N PRO A 405 20.02 -9.64 -21.84
CA PRO A 405 21.17 -9.79 -20.96
C PRO A 405 22.31 -8.82 -21.34
N GLY A 406 23.18 -8.52 -20.39
CA GLY A 406 24.38 -7.72 -20.63
C GLY A 406 24.23 -6.25 -20.32
N PHE A 407 23.06 -5.80 -19.93
CA PHE A 407 22.84 -4.43 -19.48
C PHE A 407 22.64 -4.40 -17.95
N ASP A 408 23.06 -3.32 -17.34
CA ASP A 408 22.79 -3.10 -15.91
C ASP A 408 21.44 -2.37 -15.80
N TRP A 409 20.36 -3.12 -15.62
CA TRP A 409 19.01 -2.59 -15.63
C TRP A 409 18.65 -1.80 -14.37
N ARG A 410 19.55 -1.77 -13.38
CA ARG A 410 19.38 -0.92 -12.20
C ARG A 410 19.81 0.52 -12.46
N ARG A 411 20.41 0.79 -13.62
CA ARG A 411 20.89 2.11 -14.03
C ARG A 411 20.20 2.50 -15.33
N PRO A 412 20.21 3.79 -15.69
CA PRO A 412 19.67 4.19 -16.99
C PRO A 412 20.37 3.42 -18.12
N VAL A 413 19.55 2.87 -19.02
CA VAL A 413 20.07 2.18 -20.20
C VAL A 413 19.93 3.09 -21.42
N ASP A 414 20.73 2.82 -22.47
CA ASP A 414 20.75 3.61 -23.67
C ASP A 414 19.42 3.45 -24.44
N GLY A 415 18.59 4.50 -24.43
CA GLY A 415 17.29 4.48 -25.10
C GLY A 415 17.37 4.37 -26.61
N SER A 416 18.53 4.68 -27.20
CA SER A 416 18.68 4.60 -28.65
C SER A 416 18.95 3.17 -29.14
N ASP A 417 19.29 2.27 -28.26
CA ASP A 417 19.67 0.89 -28.60
C ASP A 417 18.43 0.01 -28.59
N PRO A 418 18.02 -0.53 -29.77
CA PRO A 418 16.82 -1.39 -29.80
C PRO A 418 16.88 -2.63 -28.91
N ARG A 419 18.10 -3.06 -28.52
CA ARG A 419 18.23 -4.19 -27.60
C ARG A 419 17.70 -3.89 -26.20
N THR A 420 17.52 -2.60 -25.86
CA THR A 420 16.96 -2.23 -24.54
C THR A 420 15.44 -2.21 -24.52
N GLU A 421 14.78 -2.53 -25.63
CA GLU A 421 13.33 -2.67 -25.61
C GLU A 421 12.94 -3.94 -24.84
N TRP A 422 11.83 -3.86 -24.10
CA TRP A 422 11.32 -5.06 -23.43
C TRP A 422 10.84 -6.08 -24.46
N LYS A 423 11.04 -7.37 -24.15
CA LYS A 423 10.72 -8.48 -25.05
C LYS A 423 9.51 -9.27 -24.55
N GLY A 424 8.58 -8.59 -23.90
CA GLY A 424 7.41 -9.21 -23.30
C GLY A 424 7.51 -9.21 -21.79
N ILE A 425 6.63 -9.98 -21.17
CA ILE A 425 6.52 -10.08 -19.72
C ILE A 425 6.77 -11.53 -19.32
N HIS A 426 7.53 -11.75 -18.26
CA HIS A 426 7.75 -13.10 -17.73
C HIS A 426 6.42 -13.71 -17.32
N PRO A 427 6.14 -14.95 -17.75
CA PRO A 427 4.94 -15.63 -17.25
C PRO A 427 5.05 -15.91 -15.76
N LEU A 428 3.90 -16.09 -15.12
CA LEU A 428 3.83 -16.32 -13.68
C LEU A 428 4.78 -17.43 -13.22
N GLU A 429 4.92 -18.46 -14.06
CA GLU A 429 5.74 -19.63 -13.74
C GLU A 429 7.23 -19.31 -13.61
N ASP A 430 7.69 -18.20 -14.18
CA ASP A 430 9.09 -17.77 -14.05
C ASP A 430 9.40 -17.12 -12.70
N LEU A 431 8.37 -16.71 -11.96
CA LEU A 431 8.55 -15.91 -10.74
C LEU A 431 8.95 -16.79 -9.55
N PRO A 432 9.74 -16.27 -8.62
CA PRO A 432 10.04 -17.04 -7.40
C PRO A 432 8.77 -17.43 -6.66
N GLN A 433 8.68 -18.70 -6.27
CA GLN A 433 7.48 -19.22 -5.58
C GLN A 433 7.83 -20.46 -4.77
N VAL A 434 6.99 -20.75 -3.77
CA VAL A 434 7.17 -21.91 -2.88
C VAL A 434 5.78 -22.51 -2.65
N LEU A 435 5.65 -23.80 -2.98
CA LEU A 435 4.41 -24.55 -2.75
C LEU A 435 4.68 -25.68 -1.78
N ASN A 436 3.95 -25.71 -0.66
CA ASN A 436 3.95 -26.80 0.30
C ASN A 436 5.37 -27.29 0.66
N PRO A 437 6.23 -26.40 1.20
CA PRO A 437 7.59 -26.79 1.51
C PRO A 437 7.65 -27.84 2.63
N PRO A 438 8.71 -28.66 2.69
CA PRO A 438 8.80 -29.71 3.71
C PRO A 438 8.82 -29.16 5.14
N THR A 439 9.18 -27.89 5.33
CA THR A 439 9.19 -27.24 6.64
C THR A 439 7.80 -26.96 7.18
N GLY A 440 6.77 -26.99 6.30
CA GLY A 440 5.40 -26.77 6.71
C GLY A 440 5.00 -25.32 6.90
N TYR A 441 5.84 -24.35 6.48
CA TYR A 441 5.48 -22.95 6.58
C TYR A 441 6.12 -22.11 5.47
N VAL A 442 5.47 -20.99 5.15
CA VAL A 442 6.05 -19.91 4.35
C VAL A 442 5.82 -18.59 5.09
N GLN A 443 6.73 -17.66 4.90
CA GLN A 443 6.58 -16.31 5.46
C GLN A 443 7.25 -15.29 4.55
N ASN A 444 6.83 -14.04 4.67
CA ASN A 444 7.56 -12.91 4.09
C ASN A 444 7.28 -11.66 4.90
N CYS A 445 8.32 -10.85 5.11
CA CYS A 445 8.25 -9.62 5.89
C CYS A 445 8.90 -8.48 5.11
N ASN A 446 8.55 -8.34 3.83
CA ASN A 446 9.18 -7.41 2.89
C ASN A 446 10.66 -7.78 2.70
N SER A 447 10.91 -9.05 2.68
CA SER A 447 12.25 -9.63 2.68
C SER A 447 12.45 -10.43 1.40
N THR A 448 13.67 -10.88 1.20
CA THR A 448 14.02 -11.65 0.00
C THR A 448 13.15 -12.89 -0.14
N PRO A 449 12.74 -13.24 -1.37
CA PRO A 449 12.02 -14.50 -1.57
C PRO A 449 12.90 -15.73 -1.37
N PHE A 450 14.22 -15.55 -1.26
CA PHE A 450 15.15 -16.68 -1.20
C PHE A 450 15.35 -17.21 0.22
N THR A 451 14.70 -16.61 1.22
CA THR A 451 14.66 -17.11 2.60
C THR A 451 13.22 -17.17 3.13
N THR A 452 12.30 -17.57 2.28
CA THR A 452 10.87 -17.65 2.59
C THR A 452 10.59 -18.70 3.69
N THR A 453 11.38 -19.76 3.70
CA THR A 453 11.24 -20.86 4.65
C THR A 453 12.64 -21.40 4.96
N ASP A 454 12.74 -22.48 5.76
CA ASP A 454 14.03 -23.04 6.12
C ASP A 454 14.55 -24.05 5.09
N ASP A 455 13.67 -24.62 4.27
CA ASP A 455 14.06 -25.57 3.24
C ASP A 455 12.98 -25.58 2.17
N GLY A 456 13.40 -25.54 0.90
CA GLY A 456 12.48 -25.51 -0.23
C GLY A 456 12.35 -24.14 -0.89
N ASN A 457 13.26 -23.24 -0.58
CA ASN A 457 13.27 -21.90 -1.20
C ASN A 457 13.70 -21.99 -2.67
N PRO A 458 13.23 -21.06 -3.51
CA PRO A 458 13.82 -20.91 -4.83
C PRO A 458 15.29 -20.48 -4.71
N PHE A 459 16.08 -20.75 -5.74
CA PHE A 459 17.49 -20.37 -5.75
C PHE A 459 17.68 -19.08 -6.54
N GLU A 460 18.45 -18.15 -5.99
CA GLU A 460 18.75 -16.89 -6.66
C GLU A 460 19.33 -17.12 -8.05
N ARG A 461 20.20 -18.10 -8.22
CA ARG A 461 20.87 -18.38 -9.51
C ARG A 461 19.88 -18.80 -10.61
N ASP A 462 18.68 -19.24 -10.25
CA ASP A 462 17.65 -19.62 -11.22
C ASP A 462 16.76 -18.46 -11.66
N UNK A 463 16.74 -17.30 -11.15
CA UNK A 463 16.08 -16.23 -11.44
C UNK A 463 16.94 -15.36 -12.17
N PRO A 464 16.40 -14.70 -13.17
CA PRO A 464 17.19 -13.67 -13.86
C PRO A 464 17.72 -12.62 -12.86
N SER A 465 18.94 -12.15 -13.12
CA SER A 465 19.60 -11.26 -12.16
C SER A 465 18.86 -9.93 -11.94
N TYR A 466 18.04 -9.49 -12.91
CA TYR A 466 17.30 -8.22 -12.80
C TYR A 466 15.95 -8.38 -12.10
N MET A 467 15.48 -9.60 -11.82
CA MET A 467 14.09 -9.86 -11.44
C MET A 467 13.75 -9.37 -10.03
N VAL A 468 14.63 -9.59 -9.05
CA VAL A 468 14.38 -9.32 -7.64
C VAL A 468 15.40 -8.30 -7.15
N GLU A 469 14.90 -7.10 -6.75
CA GLU A 469 15.81 -6.06 -6.24
C GLU A 469 16.32 -6.40 -4.85
N GLU A 470 15.46 -6.93 -3.99
CA GLU A 470 15.77 -7.20 -2.58
C GLU A 470 16.30 -8.60 -2.33
N LYS A 471 17.13 -9.11 -3.26
CA LYS A 471 17.55 -10.51 -3.22
C LYS A 471 18.37 -10.89 -1.98
N HIS A 472 19.01 -9.92 -1.34
CA HIS A 472 19.83 -10.19 -0.14
C HIS A 472 19.26 -9.59 1.13
N ASP A 473 18.05 -9.07 1.09
CA ASP A 473 17.44 -8.36 2.23
C ASP A 473 16.67 -9.34 3.11
N ASP A 474 17.35 -9.88 4.13
CA ASP A 474 16.74 -10.80 5.09
C ASP A 474 16.53 -10.04 6.40
N LYS A 475 15.42 -9.33 6.46
CA LYS A 475 15.10 -8.44 7.58
C LYS A 475 14.95 -9.19 8.90
N ARG A 476 15.18 -8.48 10.01
CA ARG A 476 15.01 -9.05 11.35
C ARG A 476 13.57 -9.52 11.59
N ARG A 477 12.59 -8.84 11.00
CA ARG A 477 11.19 -9.32 11.09
C ARG A 477 11.02 -10.70 10.46
N ALA A 478 11.72 -10.95 9.35
CA ALA A 478 11.69 -12.26 8.71
C ALA A 478 12.40 -13.30 9.58
N LYS A 479 13.50 -12.92 10.21
CA LYS A 479 14.25 -13.82 11.08
C LYS A 479 13.46 -14.24 12.30
N ILE A 480 12.79 -13.30 12.99
CA ILE A 480 11.96 -13.66 14.14
C ILE A 480 10.74 -14.46 13.69
N SER A 481 10.17 -14.15 12.52
CA SER A 481 9.04 -14.90 11.99
C SER A 481 9.42 -16.37 11.74
N ARG A 482 10.56 -16.59 11.08
CA ARG A 482 11.01 -17.98 10.84
C ARG A 482 11.27 -18.70 12.15
N LYS A 483 11.85 -18.03 13.14
CA LYS A 483 12.10 -18.65 14.45
C LYS A 483 10.78 -19.09 15.11
N LEU A 484 9.79 -18.18 15.12
CA LEU A 484 8.50 -18.48 15.72
C LEU A 484 7.80 -19.64 14.99
N LEU A 485 7.84 -19.62 13.66
CA LEU A 485 7.17 -20.64 12.86
C LEU A 485 7.90 -21.98 12.90
N ARG A 486 9.23 -21.96 12.96
CA ARG A 486 10.06 -23.17 13.07
C ARG A 486 9.75 -23.90 14.36
N GLU A 487 9.62 -23.15 15.45
CA GLU A 487 9.41 -23.72 16.78
C GLU A 487 7.94 -24.10 17.03
N ALA A 488 7.02 -23.62 16.25
CA ALA A 488 5.59 -23.90 16.43
C ALA A 488 5.26 -25.32 15.97
N GLN A 489 4.55 -26.06 16.83
CA GLN A 489 4.15 -27.42 16.53
C GLN A 489 2.76 -27.65 17.10
N GLN A 490 1.95 -28.48 16.42
CA GLN A 490 0.60 -28.83 16.89
C GLN A 490 -0.21 -27.56 17.19
N VAL A 491 -0.15 -26.60 16.28
CA VAL A 491 -0.72 -25.27 16.48
C VAL A 491 -2.23 -25.32 16.46
N THR A 492 -2.86 -24.79 17.52
CA THR A 492 -4.31 -24.57 17.55
C THR A 492 -4.61 -23.17 17.01
N PHE A 493 -5.89 -22.90 16.73
CA PHE A 493 -6.27 -21.55 16.30
C PHE A 493 -5.98 -20.52 17.40
N GLU A 494 -6.11 -20.89 18.68
CA GLU A 494 -5.74 -20.01 19.78
C GLU A 494 -4.23 -19.74 19.80
N ASP A 495 -3.42 -20.77 19.55
CA ASP A 495 -1.97 -20.59 19.42
C ASP A 495 -1.64 -19.65 18.26
N TRP A 496 -2.34 -19.79 17.14
CA TRP A 496 -2.10 -18.96 15.95
C TRP A 496 -2.36 -17.50 16.25
N GLN A 497 -3.42 -17.20 17.00
CA GLN A 497 -3.71 -15.84 17.42
C GLN A 497 -2.58 -15.29 18.29
N ARG A 498 -2.07 -16.07 19.23
CA ARG A 498 -0.98 -15.61 20.10
C ARG A 498 0.30 -15.37 19.30
N LEU A 499 0.61 -16.26 18.37
CA LEU A 499 1.79 -16.11 17.52
C LEU A 499 1.69 -14.83 16.69
N ALA A 500 0.52 -14.56 16.12
CA ALA A 500 0.30 -13.40 15.25
C ALA A 500 0.53 -12.08 15.98
N LEU A 501 0.28 -12.05 17.29
CA LEU A 501 0.46 -10.83 18.10
C LEU A 501 1.70 -10.92 18.99
N ASP A 502 2.65 -11.78 18.66
CA ASP A 502 3.88 -11.98 19.43
C ASP A 502 4.71 -10.70 19.46
N THR A 503 5.23 -10.39 20.64
CA THR A 503 6.02 -9.17 20.85
C THR A 503 7.50 -9.44 21.16
N THR A 504 7.99 -10.64 20.86
CA THR A 504 9.41 -10.95 21.02
C THR A 504 10.23 -10.13 20.03
N LEU A 505 11.31 -9.50 20.51
CA LEU A 505 12.18 -8.65 19.72
C LEU A 505 13.46 -9.41 19.35
N TYR A 506 13.73 -9.53 18.07
CA TYR A 506 14.89 -10.27 17.58
C TYR A 506 16.21 -9.59 17.96
N TRP A 507 16.28 -8.26 17.84
CA TRP A 507 17.55 -7.55 18.04
C TRP A 507 18.11 -7.77 19.45
N PRO A 508 17.35 -7.50 20.53
CA PRO A 508 17.92 -7.75 21.86
C PRO A 508 18.15 -9.24 22.14
N LEU A 509 17.25 -10.10 21.64
CA LEU A 509 17.41 -11.54 21.83
C LEU A 509 18.75 -12.03 21.27
N ASN A 510 19.15 -11.50 20.11
CA ASN A 510 20.39 -11.87 19.43
C ASN A 510 21.60 -11.11 19.94
N GLU A 511 21.43 -9.84 20.35
CA GLU A 511 22.56 -8.96 20.66
C GLU A 511 22.93 -8.91 22.14
N LEU A 512 21.97 -9.05 23.05
CA LEU A 512 22.29 -8.93 24.48
C LEU A 512 23.33 -9.93 24.96
N PRO A 513 23.32 -11.20 24.51
CA PRO A 513 24.42 -12.10 24.90
C PRO A 513 25.79 -11.61 24.45
N LYS A 514 25.85 -10.97 23.27
CA LYS A 514 27.12 -10.40 22.77
C LYS A 514 27.55 -9.21 23.60
N PHE A 515 26.62 -8.38 24.03
CA PHE A 515 26.91 -7.24 24.90
C PHE A 515 27.36 -7.71 26.27
N LYS A 516 26.84 -8.78 26.79
CA LYS A 516 27.30 -9.37 28.04
C LYS A 516 28.80 -9.72 27.97
N UNK A 517 29.09 -10.16 26.92
CA UNK A 517 30.37 -10.53 26.68
C UNK A 517 31.32 -9.44 26.57
N ALA A 518 30.87 -8.50 25.83
CA ALA A 518 31.68 -7.29 25.63
C ALA A 518 31.87 -6.48 26.91
N HIS A 519 30.82 -6.43 27.72
CA HIS A 519 30.94 -5.75 29.02
C HIS A 519 31.92 -6.42 29.95
N GLN A 520 31.97 -7.73 29.96
CA GLN A 520 32.91 -8.48 30.78
C GLN A 520 34.34 -8.12 30.36
N ARG A 521 34.58 -8.06 29.05
CA ARG A 521 35.92 -7.68 28.55
C ARG A 521 36.25 -6.22 28.90
N LEU A 522 35.26 -5.33 28.75
CA LEU A 522 35.45 -3.92 29.04
C LEU A 522 35.76 -3.68 30.52
N ALA A 523 35.20 -4.46 31.40
CA ALA A 523 35.41 -4.36 32.86
C ALA A 523 36.88 -4.65 33.23
N LEU A 524 37.57 -5.43 32.50
CA LEU A 524 38.98 -5.68 32.72
C LEU A 524 39.87 -4.48 32.37
N UNK A 525 39.20 -3.87 31.34
CA UNK A 525 40.01 -2.82 30.84
C UNK A 525 39.68 -1.51 31.33
N GLN A 526 38.57 -1.26 31.61
CA GLN A 526 38.03 0.03 32.00
C GLN A 526 36.97 -0.17 33.09
N PRO A 527 37.39 -0.55 34.27
CA PRO A 527 36.41 -0.93 35.33
C PRO A 527 35.50 0.21 35.76
N GLU A 528 35.99 1.44 35.77
CA GLU A 528 35.17 2.60 36.16
C GLU A 528 34.02 2.82 35.14
N PHE A 529 34.36 2.75 33.88
CA PHE A 529 33.37 2.92 32.82
C PHE A 529 32.37 1.77 32.85
N ALA A 530 32.85 0.56 33.06
CA ALA A 530 32.01 -0.61 33.19
C ALA A 530 31.02 -0.52 34.34
N UNK A 531 31.30 -0.04 35.15
CA UNK A 531 30.56 0.23 36.24
C UNK A 531 29.43 1.09 35.97
N ARG A 532 29.74 2.17 35.29
CA ARG A 532 28.67 3.11 34.88
C ARG A 532 27.64 2.44 33.98
N VAL A 533 28.05 1.52 33.17
CA VAL A 533 27.19 0.78 32.26
C VAL A 533 26.32 -0.28 33.00
N ARG A 534 26.90 -0.86 34.07
CA ARG A 534 26.35 -2.05 34.69
C ARG A 534 24.87 -2.01 35.04
N PRO A 535 24.35 -0.97 35.73
CA PRO A 535 22.93 -1.03 36.13
C PRO A 535 21.99 -1.10 34.93
N TYR A 536 22.33 -0.46 33.83
CA TYR A 536 21.49 -0.44 32.65
C TYR A 536 21.56 -1.77 31.92
N LEU A 537 22.78 -2.28 31.73
CA LEU A 537 22.95 -3.54 31.02
C LEU A 537 22.37 -4.72 31.81
N GLU A 538 22.58 -4.76 33.13
CA GLU A 538 22.02 -5.82 33.96
C GLU A 538 20.50 -5.82 33.91
N HIS A 539 19.90 -4.64 33.87
CA HIS A 539 18.44 -4.52 33.71
C HIS A 539 17.99 -5.18 32.42
N LEU A 540 18.67 -4.90 31.31
CA LEU A 540 18.35 -5.50 30.02
C LEU A 540 18.63 -7.01 29.99
N LEU A 541 19.71 -7.46 30.63
CA LEU A 541 20.07 -8.88 30.60
C LEU A 541 19.06 -9.77 31.36
N ALA A 542 18.29 -9.19 32.26
CA ALA A 542 17.23 -9.91 33.00
C ALA A 542 15.92 -10.01 32.23
N TRP A 543 15.86 -9.55 31.01
CA TRP A 543 14.67 -9.42 30.20
C TRP A 543 14.46 -10.63 29.31
N ASP A 544 13.22 -11.04 29.10
CA ASP A 544 12.85 -12.11 28.19
C ASP A 544 12.72 -11.62 26.73
N CYS A 545 13.04 -10.34 26.48
CA CYS A 545 12.99 -9.70 25.17
C CYS A 545 11.59 -9.61 24.58
N ARG A 546 10.58 -9.63 25.43
CA ARG A 546 9.20 -9.43 24.99
C ARG A 546 8.76 -8.02 25.36
N SER A 547 8.08 -7.36 24.42
CA SER A 547 7.54 -6.01 24.64
C SER A 547 6.14 -6.12 25.25
N THR A 548 6.01 -5.75 26.52
CA THR A 548 4.71 -5.67 27.18
C THR A 548 4.49 -4.24 27.69
N LEU A 549 3.26 -3.94 28.04
CA LEU A 549 2.92 -2.55 28.41
C LEU A 549 3.63 -2.08 29.67
N ASP A 550 3.88 -2.99 30.62
CA ASP A 550 4.55 -2.65 31.87
C ASP A 550 6.07 -2.80 31.81
N CYS A 551 6.61 -3.18 30.66
CA CYS A 551 8.02 -3.54 30.52
C CYS A 551 8.91 -2.28 30.45
N THR A 552 9.74 -2.11 31.47
CA THR A 552 10.71 -0.99 31.48
C THR A 552 11.93 -1.29 30.63
N ARG A 553 12.20 -2.56 30.37
CA ARG A 553 13.35 -2.96 29.55
C ARG A 553 13.10 -2.64 28.09
N THR A 554 11.86 -2.79 27.62
CA THR A 554 11.51 -2.40 26.26
C THR A 554 11.81 -0.91 26.01
N THR A 555 11.40 -0.07 26.95
CA THR A 555 11.59 1.39 26.83
C THR A 555 13.08 1.73 26.72
N LEU A 556 13.88 1.15 27.61
CA LEU A 556 15.34 1.40 27.60
C LEU A 556 15.97 0.88 26.32
N CYS A 557 15.58 -0.32 25.90
CA CYS A 557 16.12 -0.93 24.68
C CYS A 557 15.81 -0.11 23.45
N VAL A 558 14.57 0.36 23.30
CA VAL A 558 14.18 1.16 22.13
C VAL A 558 14.89 2.50 22.12
N ALA A 559 15.06 3.13 23.29
CA ALA A 559 15.83 4.37 23.39
C ALA A 559 17.30 4.15 22.99
N TRP A 560 17.88 3.06 23.47
CA TRP A 560 19.26 2.69 23.13
C TRP A 560 19.39 2.42 21.62
N TYR A 561 18.48 1.64 21.08
CA TYR A 561 18.47 1.29 19.66
C TYR A 561 18.42 2.57 18.80
N GLY A 562 17.57 3.52 19.22
CA GLY A 562 17.45 4.78 18.50
C GLY A 562 18.75 5.57 18.45
N GLN A 563 19.51 5.56 19.54
CA GLN A 563 20.81 6.25 19.58
C GLN A 563 21.78 5.67 18.54
N MET A 564 21.71 4.38 18.29
CA MET A 564 22.68 3.70 17.43
C MET A 564 22.18 3.52 15.98
N TYR A 565 20.87 3.40 15.76
CA TYR A 565 20.30 3.03 14.47
C TYR A 565 19.39 4.10 13.88
N GLY A 566 19.21 5.24 14.56
CA GLY A 566 18.39 6.34 14.08
C GLY A 566 17.19 6.59 14.96
N GLN A 567 17.04 7.84 15.40
CA GLN A 567 15.96 8.23 16.30
C GLN A 567 14.69 8.60 15.53
N LEU A 568 14.85 9.28 14.40
CA LEU A 568 13.70 9.74 13.63
C LEU A 568 13.16 8.63 12.71
N ARG A 569 14.07 7.85 12.14
CA ARG A 569 13.73 6.76 11.22
C ARG A 569 14.56 5.54 11.55
N PRO A 570 14.13 4.75 12.52
CA PRO A 570 14.88 3.55 12.88
C PRO A 570 15.10 2.65 11.67
N SER A 571 16.33 2.17 11.52
CA SER A 571 16.70 1.27 10.44
C SER A 571 17.45 0.08 11.00
N GLU A 572 17.81 -0.87 10.13
CA GLU A 572 18.66 -1.98 10.53
C GLU A 572 20.14 -1.66 10.38
N SER A 573 20.46 -0.47 9.88
CA SER A 573 21.84 -0.07 9.63
C SER A 573 22.40 0.68 10.83
N LEU A 574 23.46 0.14 11.41
CA LEU A 574 24.19 0.75 12.52
C LEU A 574 24.93 1.98 12.02
N ALA A 575 24.82 3.09 12.74
CA ALA A 575 25.58 4.29 12.37
C ALA A 575 27.09 4.00 12.41
N PRO A 576 27.86 4.57 11.47
CA PRO A 576 29.28 4.18 11.30
C PRO A 576 30.15 4.29 12.55
N GLN A 577 29.91 5.28 13.40
CA GLN A 577 30.74 5.50 14.59
C GLN A 577 30.61 4.38 15.62
N PHE A 578 29.57 3.56 15.51
CA PHE A 578 29.34 2.45 16.45
C PHE A 578 29.90 1.12 15.95
N VAL A 579 30.27 1.04 14.67
CA VAL A 579 30.72 -0.22 14.07
C VAL A 579 32.03 -0.65 14.75
N ASN A 580 32.06 -1.89 15.25
CA ASN A 580 33.22 -2.46 15.95
C ASN A 580 33.70 -1.61 17.13
N ASN A 581 32.74 -0.92 17.79
CA ASN A 581 33.10 -0.02 18.89
C ASN A 581 32.15 -0.25 20.09
N PRO A 582 32.43 -1.29 20.88
CA PRO A 582 31.57 -1.59 22.04
C PRO A 582 31.47 -0.45 23.04
N LYS A 583 32.58 0.28 23.26
CA LYS A 583 32.56 1.38 24.20
C LYS A 583 31.56 2.46 23.80
N ARG A 584 31.55 2.84 22.51
CA ARG A 584 30.60 3.85 22.03
C ARG A 584 29.17 3.33 22.12
N LYS A 585 28.94 2.04 21.88
CA LYS A 585 27.61 1.46 22.05
C LYS A 585 27.13 1.56 23.50
N PHE A 586 28.03 1.31 24.45
CA PHE A 586 27.68 1.45 25.87
C PHE A 586 27.50 2.91 26.29
N GLU A 587 28.27 3.83 25.70
CA GLU A 587 28.05 5.25 25.91
C GLU A 587 26.63 5.65 25.46
N ALA A 588 26.19 5.11 24.33
CA ALA A 588 24.84 5.34 23.82
C ALA A 588 23.77 4.80 24.79
N LEU A 589 24.05 3.66 25.45
CA LEU A 589 23.13 3.11 26.45
C LEU A 589 23.02 4.06 27.63
N ILE A 590 24.14 4.59 28.11
CA ILE A 590 24.12 5.58 29.20
C ILE A 590 23.32 6.81 28.80
N VAL A 591 23.55 7.32 27.59
CA VAL A 591 22.83 8.49 27.08
C VAL A 591 21.31 8.22 27.05
N ALA A 592 20.92 7.03 26.55
CA ALA A 592 19.52 6.66 26.49
C ALA A 592 18.87 6.64 27.89
N ALA A 593 19.56 6.02 28.86
CA ALA A 593 19.05 5.95 30.23
C ALA A 593 18.95 7.32 30.87
N GLU A 594 19.98 8.16 30.69
CA GLU A 594 20.00 9.52 31.25
C GLU A 594 18.89 10.38 30.62
N SER A 595 18.62 10.21 29.33
CA SER A 595 17.55 10.93 28.66
C SER A 595 16.19 10.54 29.24
N LEU A 596 15.97 9.27 29.50
CA LEU A 596 14.72 8.78 30.09
C LEU A 596 14.58 9.31 31.53
N GLU A 597 15.66 9.30 32.30
CA GLU A 597 15.67 9.85 33.66
C GLU A 597 15.26 11.32 33.65
N LYS A 598 15.87 12.10 32.77
CA LYS A 598 15.64 13.53 32.66
C LYS A 598 14.18 13.82 32.30
N LEU A 599 13.63 13.04 31.35
CA LEU A 599 12.28 13.28 30.83
C LEU A 599 11.19 12.79 31.78
N HIS A 600 11.42 11.65 32.44
CA HIS A 600 10.37 10.96 33.20
C HIS A 600 10.64 10.88 34.71
N GLY A 601 11.81 11.29 35.17
CA GLY A 601 12.17 11.21 36.60
C GLY A 601 12.75 9.89 37.03
N ASP A 602 12.70 8.89 36.16
CA ASP A 602 13.29 7.56 36.37
C ASP A 602 13.57 6.99 35.00
N TRP A 603 14.72 6.32 34.86
CA TRP A 603 15.04 5.69 33.59
C TRP A 603 14.27 4.38 33.36
N ARG A 604 13.68 3.82 34.42
CA ARG A 604 12.84 2.63 34.31
C ARG A 604 11.41 3.06 34.02
N VAL A 605 11.08 3.21 32.75
CA VAL A 605 9.78 3.75 32.34
C VAL A 605 8.98 2.62 31.66
N PRO A 606 7.77 2.31 32.14
CA PRO A 606 6.96 1.30 31.46
C PRO A 606 6.67 1.69 30.02
N TRP A 607 6.77 0.70 29.13
CA TRP A 607 6.61 0.94 27.69
C TRP A 607 5.26 1.59 27.36
N GLY A 608 4.19 1.10 27.97
CA GLY A 608 2.85 1.62 27.70
C GLY A 608 2.64 3.06 28.17
N LYS A 609 3.50 3.56 29.06
CA LYS A 609 3.44 4.95 29.48
C LYS A 609 3.94 5.89 28.37
N VAL A 610 4.87 5.41 27.56
CA VAL A 610 5.52 6.18 26.52
C VAL A 610 4.85 5.97 25.17
N ASN A 611 4.51 4.75 24.85
CA ASN A 611 4.01 4.40 23.51
C ASN A 611 2.51 4.27 23.52
N ARG A 612 1.87 5.12 22.70
CA ARG A 612 0.44 5.36 22.77
C ARG A 612 -0.19 5.29 21.41
N MET A 613 -1.49 5.04 21.41
CA MET A 613 -2.35 5.19 20.24
C MET A 613 -3.31 6.32 20.53
N GLN A 614 -3.33 7.29 19.61
CA GLN A 614 -4.23 8.44 19.69
C GLN A 614 -4.76 8.67 18.28
N ARG A 615 -6.06 8.83 18.13
CA ARG A 615 -6.60 9.08 16.80
C ARG A 615 -6.98 10.55 16.68
N VAL A 616 -6.49 11.20 15.63
CA VAL A 616 -6.84 12.58 15.30
C VAL A 616 -7.71 12.56 14.05
N PRO A 617 -8.74 13.41 13.96
CA PRO A 617 -9.67 13.32 12.83
C PRO A 617 -9.11 14.02 11.59
N ARG A 618 -9.48 13.49 10.41
CA ARG A 618 -9.31 14.15 9.13
C ARG A 618 -7.87 14.53 8.81
N ALA A 619 -6.94 13.66 9.16
CA ALA A 619 -5.55 13.85 8.79
C ALA A 619 -5.30 13.09 7.47
N GLY A 620 -4.74 13.79 6.48
CA GLY A 620 -4.55 13.23 5.15
C GLY A 620 -3.33 12.36 4.98
N GLY A 621 -2.52 12.23 6.02
CA GLY A 621 -1.32 11.40 6.01
C GLY A 621 -0.62 11.45 7.35
N LEU A 622 0.52 10.79 7.43
CA LEU A 622 1.24 10.62 8.70
C LEU A 622 1.78 11.94 9.26
N GLU A 623 2.30 12.81 8.39
CA GLU A 623 2.84 14.08 8.85
C GLU A 623 1.75 15.01 9.38
N ALA A 624 0.60 15.03 8.69
CA ALA A 624 -0.54 15.81 9.14
C ALA A 624 -1.03 15.33 10.50
N ALA A 625 -1.09 14.01 10.69
CA ALA A 625 -1.50 13.42 11.97
C ALA A 625 -0.50 13.76 13.07
N ALA A 626 0.80 13.64 12.76
CA ALA A 626 1.87 13.89 13.73
C ALA A 626 1.79 15.32 14.29
N ALA A 627 1.40 16.28 13.47
CA ALA A 627 1.28 17.67 13.87
C ALA A 627 0.14 17.91 14.88
N LEU A 628 -0.83 16.98 14.94
CA LEU A 628 -2.04 17.14 15.76
C LEU A 628 -2.01 16.37 17.07
N PHE A 629 -1.08 15.41 17.23
CA PHE A 629 -1.00 14.64 18.48
C PHE A 629 -0.58 15.52 19.65
N ARG A 630 -1.14 15.23 20.83
CA ARG A 630 -0.83 15.95 22.07
C ARG A 630 -0.86 14.99 23.25
N ASP A 631 0.09 15.14 24.18
CA ASP A 631 0.13 14.33 25.41
C ASP A 631 -1.17 14.42 26.20
N GLN A 632 -1.85 15.56 26.14
CA GLN A 632 -3.04 15.82 26.93
C GLN A 632 -4.31 15.21 26.35
N LEU A 633 -4.29 14.78 25.10
CA LEU A 633 -5.47 14.19 24.48
C LEU A 633 -5.56 12.72 24.84
N PRO A 634 -6.78 12.15 24.87
CA PRO A 634 -6.94 10.75 25.24
C PRO A 634 -6.16 9.80 24.31
N SER A 635 -5.57 8.78 24.89
CA SER A 635 -4.83 7.76 24.16
C SER A 635 -4.85 6.45 24.92
N LEU A 636 -4.43 5.37 24.26
CA LEU A 636 -4.32 4.04 24.86
C LEU A 636 -2.89 3.52 24.66
N PRO A 637 -2.39 2.69 25.57
CA PRO A 637 -1.05 2.13 25.42
C PRO A 637 -1.00 1.05 24.33
N CYS A 638 0.19 0.88 23.81
CA CYS A 638 0.38 -0.13 22.74
C CYS A 638 1.70 -0.89 22.91
N UNK A 639 1.66 -2.13 22.66
CA UNK A 639 2.68 -2.95 22.85
C UNK A 639 3.69 -3.01 21.84
N GLY A 640 3.41 -2.75 20.69
CA GLY A 640 4.28 -2.89 19.53
C GLY A 640 5.50 -2.00 19.53
N VAL A 641 6.47 -2.37 18.70
CA VAL A 641 7.66 -1.55 18.47
C VAL A 641 7.94 -1.49 16.96
N GLU A 642 8.91 -0.67 16.57
CA GLU A 642 9.28 -0.53 15.16
C GLU A 642 9.91 -1.80 14.61
N GLY A 643 9.61 -2.06 13.33
CA GLY A 643 10.03 -3.27 12.63
C GLY A 643 11.52 -3.58 12.66
N PRO A 644 12.42 -2.60 12.52
CA PRO A 644 13.87 -2.92 12.52
C PRO A 644 14.38 -3.63 13.78
N LEU A 645 13.66 -3.52 14.90
CA LEU A 645 14.01 -4.32 16.08
C LEU A 645 13.66 -5.80 15.89
N GLY A 646 12.90 -6.13 14.85
CA GLY A 646 12.59 -7.52 14.52
C GLY A 646 11.45 -8.08 15.34
N VAL A 647 10.24 -7.58 15.09
CA VAL A 647 9.05 -7.94 15.87
C VAL A 647 7.88 -8.22 14.92
N ALA A 648 7.04 -9.22 15.27
CA ALA A 648 5.81 -9.46 14.51
C ALA A 648 4.79 -8.35 14.76
N PHE A 649 4.59 -7.97 16.01
CA PHE A 649 3.67 -6.88 16.36
C PHE A 649 4.37 -5.55 16.12
N ASN A 650 4.24 -5.05 14.91
CA ASN A 650 4.98 -3.89 14.42
C ASN A 650 4.12 -2.63 14.48
N VAL A 651 4.63 -1.60 15.15
CA VAL A 651 4.01 -0.26 15.12
C VAL A 651 5.15 0.75 15.00
N TYR A 652 4.98 1.70 14.06
CA TYR A 652 5.88 2.84 13.93
C TYR A 652 5.27 4.04 14.64
N TYR A 653 6.09 4.76 15.36
CA TYR A 653 5.69 5.89 16.20
C TYR A 653 6.29 7.18 15.69
N THR A 654 5.57 8.28 15.89
CA THR A 654 6.14 9.60 15.66
C THR A 654 7.28 9.83 16.64
N PRO A 655 8.34 10.51 16.24
CA PRO A 655 9.35 10.93 17.23
C PRO A 655 8.74 11.80 18.30
N SER A 656 9.21 11.67 19.52
CA SER A 656 8.79 12.55 20.60
C SER A 656 9.31 13.96 20.32
N ALA A 657 8.41 14.93 20.35
CA ALA A 657 8.86 16.31 20.34
C ALA A 657 9.60 16.59 21.63
N PRO A 658 10.51 17.56 21.66
CA PRO A 658 11.29 17.80 22.87
C PRO A 658 10.43 18.05 24.12
N PHE A 659 9.21 18.52 23.92
CA PHE A 659 8.28 18.82 25.01
C PHE A 659 7.26 17.71 25.26
N ARG A 660 7.28 16.64 24.47
CA ARG A 660 6.32 15.53 24.63
C ARG A 660 6.97 14.34 25.31
N LYS A 661 6.25 13.75 26.25
CA LYS A 661 6.69 12.54 26.94
C LYS A 661 6.19 11.26 26.27
N GLN A 662 5.24 11.38 25.35
CA GLN A 662 4.60 10.24 24.70
C GLN A 662 4.96 10.19 23.22
N ARG A 663 4.98 8.98 22.68
CA ARG A 663 5.13 8.71 21.27
C ARG A 663 3.80 8.14 20.77
N PHE A 664 3.42 8.46 19.55
CA PHE A 664 2.12 8.07 19.03
C PHE A 664 2.26 7.23 17.77
N GLY A 665 1.58 6.07 17.76
CA GLY A 665 1.62 5.17 16.62
C GLY A 665 0.95 5.76 15.40
N VAL A 666 1.59 5.63 14.23
CA VAL A 666 1.07 6.19 12.98
C VAL A 666 0.95 5.16 11.86
N ALA A 667 1.61 4.00 12.01
CA ALA A 667 1.62 2.96 10.99
C ALA A 667 2.01 1.65 11.65
N GLY A 668 1.74 0.54 10.98
CA GLY A 668 2.10 -0.77 11.49
C GLY A 668 0.94 -1.73 11.31
N ASN A 669 0.75 -2.64 12.28
CA ASN A 669 -0.38 -3.55 12.23
C ASN A 669 -1.64 -2.75 11.97
N SER A 670 -2.13 -2.80 10.73
CA SER A 670 -3.28 -1.99 10.32
C SER A 670 -4.51 -2.88 10.23
N TYR A 671 -4.56 -3.80 9.26
CA TYR A 671 -5.55 -4.87 9.23
C TYR A 671 -4.79 -6.16 9.53
N ALA A 672 -4.97 -6.69 10.71
CA ALA A 672 -4.34 -7.95 11.10
C ALA A 672 -5.43 -9.02 11.19
N ALA A 673 -5.23 -10.16 10.53
CA ALA A 673 -6.27 -11.19 10.51
C ALA A 673 -5.63 -12.57 10.55
N VAL A 674 -6.33 -13.49 11.18
CA VAL A 674 -5.92 -14.89 11.31
C VAL A 674 -7.07 -15.79 10.87
N TYR A 675 -6.75 -16.79 10.05
CA TYR A 675 -7.74 -17.71 9.50
C TYR A 675 -7.27 -19.16 9.69
N GLU A 676 -8.22 -20.04 9.99
CA GLU A 676 -8.02 -21.49 9.92
C GLU A 676 -8.94 -22.05 8.86
N PHE A 677 -8.40 -22.77 7.88
CA PHE A 677 -9.16 -23.27 6.75
C PHE A 677 -9.69 -24.69 7.00
N SER A 678 -10.56 -24.77 7.99
CA SER A 678 -11.34 -25.98 8.29
C SER A 678 -12.64 -25.95 7.45
N ASP A 679 -13.51 -26.94 7.63
CA ASP A 679 -14.78 -26.99 6.89
C ASP A 679 -15.64 -25.74 7.15
N ARG A 680 -15.58 -25.24 8.38
CA ARG A 680 -16.17 -23.96 8.73
C ARG A 680 -14.98 -23.07 9.13
N ILE A 681 -14.63 -22.13 8.27
CA ILE A 681 -13.44 -21.32 8.46
C ILE A 681 -13.57 -20.50 9.74
N LYS A 682 -12.52 -20.52 10.55
CA LYS A 682 -12.41 -19.66 11.72
C LYS A 682 -11.66 -18.39 11.31
N SER A 683 -12.21 -17.25 11.68
CA SER A 683 -11.66 -15.97 11.26
C SER A 683 -11.75 -14.96 12.39
N LYS A 684 -10.63 -14.30 12.67
CA LYS A 684 -10.56 -13.17 13.61
C LYS A 684 -9.75 -12.06 12.97
N SER A 685 -10.05 -10.84 13.35
CA SER A 685 -9.37 -9.69 12.75
C SER A 685 -9.25 -8.55 13.74
N LEU A 686 -8.47 -7.55 13.33
CA LEU A 686 -8.17 -6.37 14.12
C LEU A 686 -7.83 -5.26 13.16
N LEU A 687 -8.55 -4.14 13.24
CA LEU A 687 -8.30 -2.99 12.35
C LEU A 687 -8.03 -1.75 13.19
N GLN A 688 -6.86 -1.19 13.03
CA GLN A 688 -6.47 0.03 13.72
C GLN A 688 -7.06 1.22 12.96
N TYR A 689 -7.84 2.12 13.59
CA TYR A 689 -8.20 2.17 15.01
C TYR A 689 -9.60 1.59 15.25
N GLY A 690 -10.37 1.41 14.22
CA GLY A 690 -11.75 1.01 14.14
C GLY A 690 -12.24 1.31 12.74
N ASN A 691 -13.42 0.84 12.38
CA ASN A 691 -13.86 0.87 10.98
C ASN A 691 -14.50 2.19 10.53
N SER A 692 -14.75 3.13 11.44
CA SER A 692 -15.32 4.44 11.08
C SER A 692 -14.32 5.56 11.31
N GLY A 693 -14.27 6.51 10.37
CA GLY A 693 -13.47 7.72 10.53
C GLY A 693 -14.21 8.89 11.15
N ASP A 694 -15.47 8.68 11.53
CA ASP A 694 -16.30 9.72 12.18
C ASP A 694 -16.03 9.73 13.68
N PRO A 695 -15.48 10.83 14.23
CA PRO A 695 -15.19 10.87 15.67
C PRO A 695 -16.40 10.64 16.58
N ASN A 696 -17.60 10.83 16.05
CA ASN A 696 -18.84 10.61 16.83
C ASN A 696 -19.33 9.18 16.78
N SER A 697 -18.72 8.34 15.95
CA SER A 697 -19.12 6.93 15.83
C SER A 697 -18.53 6.13 16.99
N PRO A 698 -19.27 5.15 17.52
CA PRO A 698 -18.68 4.21 18.49
C PRO A 698 -17.56 3.37 17.89
N HIS A 699 -17.44 3.34 16.56
CA HIS A 699 -16.45 2.53 15.85
C HIS A 699 -15.25 3.35 15.37
N TYR A 700 -15.09 4.55 15.91
CA TYR A 700 -13.96 5.42 15.58
C TYR A 700 -12.66 4.90 16.20
N PHE A 701 -12.74 4.39 17.44
CA PHE A 701 -11.55 4.03 18.22
C PHE A 701 -11.75 2.74 19.03
N ASP A 702 -12.78 1.96 18.73
CA ASP A 702 -13.15 0.80 19.55
C ASP A 702 -12.17 -0.37 19.40
N GLN A 703 -11.45 -0.47 18.27
CA GLN A 703 -10.49 -1.55 18.10
C GLN A 703 -9.09 -1.20 18.62
N ALA A 704 -8.83 0.06 18.94
CA ALA A 704 -7.58 0.43 19.61
C ALA A 704 -7.47 -0.26 20.97
N LYS A 705 -8.60 -0.47 21.64
CA LYS A 705 -8.63 -1.21 22.91
C LYS A 705 -8.17 -2.67 22.72
N LEU A 706 -8.54 -3.29 21.60
CA LEU A 706 -8.10 -4.64 21.28
C LEU A 706 -6.58 -4.69 21.10
N TYR A 707 -6.01 -3.69 20.47
CA TYR A 707 -4.56 -3.54 20.35
C TYR A 707 -3.90 -3.51 21.72
N SER A 708 -4.44 -2.67 22.59
CA SER A 708 -3.91 -2.48 23.93
C SER A 708 -3.99 -3.79 24.74
N GLU A 709 -4.99 -4.61 24.47
CA GLU A 709 -5.23 -5.88 25.17
C GLU A 709 -4.63 -7.07 24.44
N GLU A 710 -3.99 -6.88 23.31
CA GLU A 710 -3.35 -7.94 22.51
C GLU A 710 -4.32 -9.05 22.16
N ARG A 711 -5.48 -8.68 21.61
CA ARG A 711 -6.47 -9.68 21.20
C ARG A 711 -7.21 -9.25 19.94
N PHE A 712 -7.79 -10.24 19.26
CA PHE A 712 -8.58 -10.08 18.05
C PHE A 712 -10.07 -10.08 18.38
N LYS A 713 -10.86 -9.45 17.51
CA LYS A 713 -12.32 -9.61 17.51
C LYS A 713 -12.71 -10.75 16.57
N ASP A 714 -13.91 -11.28 16.75
CA ASP A 714 -14.48 -12.20 15.77
C ASP A 714 -14.78 -11.45 14.45
N ALA A 715 -14.49 -12.10 13.35
CA ALA A 715 -14.81 -11.58 12.02
C ALA A 715 -15.92 -12.47 11.45
N TYR A 716 -17.16 -12.03 11.59
CA TYR A 716 -18.31 -12.84 11.22
C TYR A 716 -18.37 -13.03 9.71
N PHE A 717 -18.64 -14.25 9.27
CA PHE A 717 -18.61 -14.61 7.86
C PHE A 717 -19.83 -15.42 7.44
N TYR A 718 -20.18 -16.44 8.22
CA TYR A 718 -21.30 -17.32 7.91
C TYR A 718 -22.62 -16.66 8.26
N ASP A 719 -23.68 -17.00 7.51
CA ASP A 719 -24.97 -16.34 7.63
C ASP A 719 -25.51 -16.36 9.07
N ASP A 720 -25.35 -17.47 9.77
CA ASP A 720 -25.84 -17.57 11.14
C ASP A 720 -25.11 -16.61 12.09
N ASP A 721 -23.80 -16.47 11.93
CA ASP A 721 -23.01 -15.56 12.76
C ASP A 721 -23.33 -14.09 12.41
N VAL A 722 -23.42 -13.79 11.12
CA VAL A 722 -23.76 -12.42 10.68
C VAL A 722 -25.13 -12.03 11.24
N GLU A 723 -26.12 -12.91 11.09
CA GLU A 723 -27.47 -12.65 11.59
C GLU A 723 -27.50 -12.44 13.10
N ALA A 724 -26.74 -13.29 13.85
CA ALA A 724 -26.70 -13.20 15.30
C ALA A 724 -26.04 -11.92 15.81
N HIS A 725 -25.17 -11.30 15.03
CA HIS A 725 -24.38 -10.14 15.46
C HIS A 725 -24.68 -8.87 14.71
N THR A 726 -25.68 -8.88 13.84
CA THR A 726 -26.10 -7.68 13.12
C THR A 726 -26.87 -6.76 14.06
N VAL A 727 -26.47 -5.50 14.15
CA VAL A 727 -27.15 -4.50 14.98
C VAL A 727 -28.04 -3.59 14.14
N LYS A 728 -27.84 -3.53 12.81
CA LYS A 728 -28.62 -2.68 11.92
C LYS A 728 -28.58 -3.28 10.51
N SER A 729 -29.75 -3.31 9.85
CA SER A 729 -29.86 -3.74 8.45
C SER A 729 -30.64 -2.71 7.68
N TYR A 730 -30.20 -2.38 6.46
CA TYR A 730 -30.86 -1.36 5.67
C TYR A 730 -30.42 -1.47 4.21
N HIS A 731 -31.23 -0.93 3.31
CA HIS A 731 -30.81 -0.67 1.94
C HIS A 731 -30.14 0.70 1.91
N PRO A 732 -29.11 0.91 1.06
CA PRO A 732 -28.55 2.26 0.94
C PRO A 732 -29.62 3.32 0.73
N GLY A 733 -29.52 4.41 1.48
CA GLY A 733 -30.47 5.50 1.41
C GLY A 733 -31.67 5.37 2.34
N GLU A 734 -31.79 4.25 3.07
CA GLU A 734 -32.83 4.02 4.07
C GLU A 734 -32.15 3.89 5.44
N GLU A 735 -32.16 4.90 6.26
CA GLU A 735 -31.41 4.88 7.54
C GLU A 735 -32.30 4.95 8.75
#